data_c5543d36cd9ee1ffb2ed34be3f2d80cf
#
_entry.id   c5543d36cd9ee1ffb2ed34be3f2d80cf
#
_cell.length_a   1.000
_cell.length_b   1.000
_cell.length_c   1.000
_cell.angle_alpha   90.00
_cell.angle_beta   90.00
_cell.angle_gamma   90.00
#
_symmetry.space_group_name_H-M   'P 1'
#
loop_
_entity.id
_entity.type
_entity.pdbx_description
1 polymer ?
#
loop_
_entity_poly.entity_id
_entity_poly.type
_entity_poly.pdbx_seq_one_letter_code
_entity_poly.pdbx_strand_id
1 'polypeptide(L)'
;MAKHVIIESYAFTPSTRTVVVTGKNIRREQLLLITNVTRNTVIYNFSDPNLSATSYTNAVTTTSGSPLESTTIVLNYNTSSMSSTDKLSLLVEESYQEITPAEAMLDPVGKMRVSEPQSLIDTDFEYGTQPTKWETITLLNGRPTAFFNAENALRNVSNISGYSNNNTVVINMPDTSTLNLANGTPIFIQGTLDVANVDGWHILDNVLTNTHVTFKTTSNLTVRSLMDNTKTYVFVASFYSNASINVTNISVAGNVVNVSTSNIHGLQIGNSVWITNTRGIANLNGSYFVATTPTSNSFTCNANPFTFMPNASIAATYPASNVLFSRPLSYSVHRPFDGGVQFTNVSPSQGYQVIRQTRRYFRYQSGKGIQFSTGSIMKPALQADDISSVGTTCTVTCRIPHGMLPGANIIVSGCDQSAYNGIFTVTATGPFTLTYTALTSPAATPATGFPINVSPSNWYGAKSRIGMFDQQNGFFFEFDGQTMWVVKRTTTQQISGSITVAAGSHLVTGIATKFATQLRPGDNIVIRGMSYICQSINSNTEMLIYPEYRGVTPIINAQASKTIDTKFAQSSWNIDTCDGNGASLYNLDLTKMQMFYIDYSWYGAGAVRFGFKNNRGEIIYCHRIVNNNTNTEAYMRSGNMCARYETNTLAPYTILTSSVTSGMSTGSTISVLDTSLFPPSGTVLITRPGSQSAPIEYITYSAKTSTTLTIASRAVFGGASTAQDFTYSVSAPTQVELYTGNFAPAVSHWGSSVIMDGKYDDDKSLVFNIGQNNSLRNLTANQRFALISLRVAPSVDNGFTGLLGARELVNRMQMVLRQMDAYVTAPFRIELILNGTPTEGLWQSVGGSSLAQYVLHANATTVSGGENIFSFFSNETGTTQQELTIVRDLGTSILGGGHTANANVALGKYPDGPDIVTLCCTALLAGRPSNINARMSWTEAQA
;
A
#
# COMPACT_ATOMS: atom_id res chain seq x y z
N MET A 1 11.82 6.69 -36.67
CA MET A 1 12.52 5.39 -36.79
C MET A 1 13.68 5.38 -35.82
N ALA A 2 13.63 4.50 -34.83
CA ALA A 2 14.75 4.33 -33.91
C ALA A 2 15.82 3.47 -34.60
N LYS A 3 17.04 3.97 -34.61
CA LYS A 3 18.20 3.21 -35.10
C LYS A 3 18.98 2.73 -33.89
N HIS A 4 19.24 1.44 -33.85
CA HIS A 4 20.01 0.81 -32.76
C HIS A 4 21.38 0.38 -33.28
N VAL A 5 22.43 0.64 -32.51
CA VAL A 5 23.78 0.23 -32.84
C VAL A 5 24.20 -0.93 -31.95
N ILE A 6 24.47 -2.08 -32.54
CA ILE A 6 24.95 -3.27 -31.82
C ILE A 6 26.48 -3.29 -31.89
N ILE A 7 27.15 -3.24 -30.77
CA ILE A 7 28.61 -3.22 -30.68
C ILE A 7 29.22 -4.38 -29.89
N GLU A 8 28.42 -5.14 -29.16
CA GLU A 8 28.92 -6.17 -28.24
C GLU A 8 28.25 -7.55 -28.34
N SER A 9 26.99 -7.62 -28.79
CA SER A 9 26.21 -8.87 -28.85
C SER A 9 26.38 -9.63 -30.18
N TYR A 10 27.60 -9.78 -30.67
CA TYR A 10 27.85 -10.49 -31.91
C TYR A 10 29.17 -11.32 -31.86
N ALA A 11 29.24 -12.33 -32.72
CA ALA A 11 30.46 -13.04 -33.04
C ALA A 11 30.83 -12.86 -34.52
N PHE A 12 32.09 -12.54 -34.81
CA PHE A 12 32.59 -12.34 -36.18
C PHE A 12 33.59 -13.44 -36.56
N THR A 13 33.30 -14.14 -37.64
CA THR A 13 34.19 -15.18 -38.21
C THR A 13 34.62 -14.78 -39.61
N PRO A 14 35.76 -14.11 -39.76
CA PRO A 14 36.19 -13.54 -41.06
C PRO A 14 36.43 -14.59 -42.16
N SER A 15 36.92 -15.77 -41.78
CA SER A 15 37.23 -16.87 -42.74
C SER A 15 35.99 -17.41 -43.44
N THR A 16 34.85 -17.39 -42.78
CA THR A 16 33.56 -17.82 -43.35
C THR A 16 32.68 -16.64 -43.72
N ARG A 17 33.17 -15.39 -43.54
CA ARG A 17 32.44 -14.13 -43.79
C ARG A 17 31.16 -14.01 -42.93
N THR A 18 31.15 -14.60 -41.74
CA THR A 18 29.95 -14.76 -40.96
C THR A 18 29.94 -13.80 -39.80
N VAL A 19 28.80 -13.11 -39.57
CA VAL A 19 28.46 -12.35 -38.38
C VAL A 19 27.26 -13.01 -37.74
N VAL A 20 27.35 -13.40 -36.50
CA VAL A 20 26.27 -13.97 -35.70
C VAL A 20 25.90 -12.98 -34.62
N VAL A 21 24.70 -12.45 -34.64
CA VAL A 21 24.13 -11.60 -33.58
C VAL A 21 23.35 -12.48 -32.63
N THR A 22 23.66 -12.42 -31.34
CA THR A 22 23.02 -13.22 -30.28
C THR A 22 22.04 -12.37 -29.49
N GLY A 23 20.93 -12.96 -29.07
CA GLY A 23 19.88 -12.30 -28.29
C GLY A 23 18.90 -11.46 -29.11
N LYS A 24 19.03 -11.45 -30.44
CA LYS A 24 18.13 -10.69 -31.32
C LYS A 24 17.79 -11.45 -32.60
N ASN A 25 16.52 -11.37 -32.98
CA ASN A 25 16.04 -11.83 -34.27
C ASN A 25 15.87 -10.61 -35.19
N ILE A 26 16.91 -10.33 -36.01
CA ILE A 26 16.95 -9.18 -36.89
C ILE A 26 16.43 -9.62 -38.27
N ARG A 27 15.47 -8.94 -38.84
CA ARG A 27 15.05 -9.20 -40.20
C ARG A 27 16.02 -8.55 -41.16
N ARG A 28 16.10 -9.12 -42.42
CA ARG A 28 17.03 -8.62 -43.42
C ARG A 28 16.85 -7.14 -43.75
N GLU A 29 15.61 -6.69 -43.82
CA GLU A 29 15.22 -5.30 -44.06
C GLU A 29 15.54 -4.35 -42.89
N GLN A 30 15.77 -4.86 -41.73
CA GLN A 30 16.12 -4.07 -40.56
C GLN A 30 17.62 -3.79 -40.45
N LEU A 31 18.47 -4.63 -41.07
CA LEU A 31 19.91 -4.44 -41.03
C LEU A 31 20.34 -3.41 -42.10
N LEU A 32 20.76 -2.23 -41.65
CA LEU A 32 21.12 -1.12 -42.55
C LEU A 32 22.58 -1.11 -42.95
N LEU A 33 23.48 -1.35 -41.96
CA LEU A 33 24.91 -1.18 -42.17
C LEU A 33 25.69 -2.06 -41.20
N ILE A 34 26.80 -2.67 -41.67
CA ILE A 34 27.85 -3.23 -40.82
C ILE A 34 29.16 -2.57 -41.20
N THR A 35 29.80 -1.92 -40.21
CA THR A 35 31.10 -1.29 -40.36
C THR A 35 32.11 -2.05 -39.50
N ASN A 36 33.21 -2.47 -40.06
CA ASN A 36 34.42 -2.85 -39.32
C ASN A 36 35.08 -1.55 -38.85
N VAL A 37 34.88 -1.25 -37.55
CA VAL A 37 35.35 -0.01 -36.93
C VAL A 37 36.88 -0.04 -36.81
N THR A 38 37.46 -1.23 -36.55
CA THR A 38 38.92 -1.36 -36.45
C THR A 38 39.63 -0.99 -37.70
N ARG A 39 39.03 -1.25 -38.86
CA ARG A 39 39.63 -1.00 -40.16
C ARG A 39 38.96 0.16 -40.92
N ASN A 40 37.97 0.80 -40.31
CA ASN A 40 37.18 1.88 -40.93
C ASN A 40 36.62 1.48 -42.31
N THR A 41 36.08 0.26 -42.41
CA THR A 41 35.59 -0.30 -43.67
C THR A 41 34.16 -0.79 -43.52
N VAL A 42 33.27 -0.36 -44.42
CA VAL A 42 31.91 -0.87 -44.55
C VAL A 42 31.95 -2.25 -45.21
N ILE A 43 31.39 -3.27 -44.53
CA ILE A 43 31.37 -4.66 -45.00
C ILE A 43 29.96 -5.16 -45.36
N TYR A 44 28.95 -4.39 -44.97
CA TYR A 44 27.57 -4.59 -45.39
C TYR A 44 26.87 -3.24 -45.49
N ASN A 45 26.08 -3.08 -46.52
CA ASN A 45 25.20 -1.93 -46.71
C ASN A 45 23.92 -2.38 -47.38
N PHE A 46 22.79 -2.12 -46.78
CA PHE A 46 21.47 -2.54 -47.31
C PHE A 46 21.18 -2.05 -48.74
N SER A 47 21.65 -0.86 -49.08
CA SER A 47 21.41 -0.21 -50.35
C SER A 47 22.45 -0.54 -51.44
N ASP A 48 23.55 -1.23 -51.10
CA ASP A 48 24.61 -1.58 -52.04
C ASP A 48 24.62 -3.09 -52.35
N PRO A 49 24.27 -3.50 -53.59
CA PRO A 49 24.26 -4.91 -53.96
C PRO A 49 25.62 -5.62 -53.80
N ASN A 50 26.74 -4.90 -53.95
CA ASN A 50 28.07 -5.47 -53.77
C ASN A 50 28.45 -5.72 -52.30
N LEU A 51 27.80 -5.01 -51.38
CA LEU A 51 28.00 -5.12 -49.95
C LEU A 51 26.82 -5.83 -49.26
N SER A 52 26.05 -6.61 -49.97
CA SER A 52 24.91 -7.37 -49.47
C SER A 52 25.34 -8.63 -48.70
N ALA A 53 24.41 -9.36 -48.15
CA ALA A 53 24.61 -10.68 -47.57
C ALA A 53 24.24 -11.78 -48.59
N THR A 54 25.06 -12.85 -48.66
CA THR A 54 24.75 -14.03 -49.46
C THR A 54 23.73 -14.94 -48.79
N SER A 55 23.73 -14.97 -47.46
CA SER A 55 22.79 -15.74 -46.66
C SER A 55 22.40 -14.96 -45.40
N TYR A 56 21.16 -15.14 -44.98
CA TYR A 56 20.58 -14.50 -43.81
C TYR A 56 19.64 -15.50 -43.13
N THR A 57 19.96 -15.90 -41.90
CA THR A 57 19.22 -16.96 -41.22
C THR A 57 18.92 -16.55 -39.78
N ASN A 58 17.66 -16.62 -39.37
CA ASN A 58 17.23 -16.45 -38.02
C ASN A 58 16.99 -17.81 -37.34
N ALA A 59 17.46 -17.98 -36.13
CA ALA A 59 17.30 -19.20 -35.36
C ALA A 59 16.88 -18.87 -33.91
N VAL A 60 16.08 -19.74 -33.34
CA VAL A 60 15.73 -19.72 -31.92
C VAL A 60 16.20 -21.04 -31.35
N THR A 61 17.17 -20.98 -30.44
CA THR A 61 17.65 -22.15 -29.71
C THR A 61 17.15 -22.11 -28.27
N THR A 62 16.54 -23.19 -27.81
CA THR A 62 16.12 -23.35 -26.42
C THR A 62 17.18 -24.14 -25.67
N THR A 63 17.97 -23.47 -24.86
CA THR A 63 18.89 -24.10 -23.93
C THR A 63 18.46 -23.71 -22.50
N SER A 64 18.20 -24.68 -21.65
CA SER A 64 17.83 -24.49 -20.24
C SER A 64 16.53 -23.67 -19.98
N GLY A 65 15.52 -23.80 -20.84
CA GLY A 65 14.20 -23.20 -20.59
C GLY A 65 14.02 -21.74 -21.02
N SER A 66 15.06 -21.09 -21.53
CA SER A 66 14.95 -19.75 -22.12
C SER A 66 15.26 -19.79 -23.62
N PRO A 67 14.39 -19.26 -24.50
CA PRO A 67 14.70 -19.15 -25.92
C PRO A 67 15.81 -18.12 -26.13
N LEU A 68 16.88 -18.53 -26.76
CA LEU A 68 17.93 -17.64 -27.23
C LEU A 68 17.76 -17.41 -28.73
N GLU A 69 17.42 -16.21 -29.10
CA GLU A 69 17.31 -15.78 -30.49
C GLU A 69 18.71 -15.48 -31.06
N SER A 70 18.92 -15.76 -32.31
CA SER A 70 20.14 -15.40 -33.03
C SER A 70 19.87 -15.12 -34.50
N THR A 71 20.67 -14.21 -35.06
CA THR A 71 20.67 -13.91 -36.49
C THR A 71 22.05 -14.15 -37.05
N THR A 72 22.16 -15.05 -38.03
CA THR A 72 23.40 -15.36 -38.76
C THR A 72 23.39 -14.69 -40.13
N ILE A 73 24.40 -13.88 -40.40
CA ILE A 73 24.59 -13.12 -41.62
C ILE A 73 25.88 -13.56 -42.30
N VAL A 74 25.79 -14.03 -43.55
CA VAL A 74 26.96 -14.36 -44.37
C VAL A 74 27.13 -13.26 -45.39
N LEU A 75 28.28 -12.57 -45.29
CA LEU A 75 28.56 -11.37 -46.11
C LEU A 75 29.04 -11.69 -47.50
N ASN A 76 28.69 -10.87 -48.49
CA ASN A 76 29.28 -10.88 -49.84
C ASN A 76 30.72 -10.37 -49.78
N TYR A 77 30.97 -9.36 -48.94
CA TYR A 77 32.30 -8.74 -48.82
C TYR A 77 33.35 -9.77 -48.38
N ASN A 78 34.52 -9.73 -49.05
CA ASN A 78 35.62 -10.63 -48.72
C ASN A 78 36.31 -10.18 -47.39
N THR A 79 36.04 -10.88 -46.29
CA THR A 79 36.60 -10.59 -44.96
C THR A 79 37.79 -11.44 -44.63
N SER A 80 38.37 -12.27 -45.53
CA SER A 80 39.43 -13.20 -45.26
C SER A 80 40.72 -12.56 -44.72
N SER A 81 40.96 -11.29 -45.02
CA SER A 81 42.10 -10.52 -44.52
C SER A 81 41.83 -9.83 -43.13
N MET A 82 40.64 -10.01 -42.57
CA MET A 82 40.26 -9.41 -41.31
C MET A 82 40.54 -10.36 -40.14
N SER A 83 40.51 -9.82 -38.92
CA SER A 83 40.66 -10.61 -37.68
C SER A 83 39.31 -10.84 -37.02
N SER A 84 39.16 -11.98 -36.37
CA SER A 84 37.98 -12.22 -35.48
C SER A 84 37.94 -11.27 -34.29
N THR A 85 39.03 -10.58 -34.00
CA THR A 85 39.13 -9.55 -32.95
C THR A 85 38.80 -8.13 -33.47
N ASP A 86 38.61 -7.98 -34.79
CA ASP A 86 38.14 -6.68 -35.32
C ASP A 86 36.79 -6.34 -34.76
N LYS A 87 36.61 -5.08 -34.33
CA LYS A 87 35.35 -4.58 -33.79
C LYS A 87 34.42 -4.16 -34.92
N LEU A 88 33.20 -4.65 -34.84
CA LEU A 88 32.13 -4.27 -35.76
C LEU A 88 31.13 -3.35 -35.11
N SER A 89 30.51 -2.50 -35.85
CA SER A 89 29.32 -1.74 -35.50
C SER A 89 28.21 -2.11 -36.46
N LEU A 90 27.12 -2.65 -35.95
CA LEU A 90 25.95 -3.02 -36.74
C LEU A 90 24.85 -1.99 -36.50
N LEU A 91 24.40 -1.31 -37.52
CA LEU A 91 23.28 -0.38 -37.48
C LEU A 91 22.01 -1.12 -37.91
N VAL A 92 21.10 -1.27 -36.98
CA VAL A 92 19.82 -1.95 -37.16
C VAL A 92 18.69 -0.98 -36.98
N GLU A 93 17.73 -1.03 -37.91
CA GLU A 93 16.48 -0.31 -37.75
C GLU A 93 15.52 -1.15 -36.87
N GLU A 94 15.18 -0.67 -35.72
CA GLU A 94 14.16 -1.30 -34.88
C GLU A 94 12.79 -1.14 -35.54
N SER A 95 12.11 -2.27 -35.73
CA SER A 95 10.83 -2.25 -36.41
C SER A 95 9.80 -1.44 -35.63
N TYR A 96 9.01 -0.68 -36.38
CA TYR A 96 7.95 0.21 -35.92
C TYR A 96 6.88 -0.42 -35.00
N GLN A 97 6.89 -1.71 -34.82
CA GLN A 97 5.89 -2.38 -33.97
C GLN A 97 6.06 -2.13 -32.47
N GLU A 98 7.22 -1.63 -32.03
CA GLU A 98 7.44 -1.29 -30.62
C GLU A 98 7.38 0.22 -30.33
N ILE A 99 7.41 1.07 -31.36
CA ILE A 99 7.35 2.53 -31.24
C ILE A 99 6.30 3.07 -32.20
N THR A 100 5.08 2.57 -32.10
CA THR A 100 3.97 3.31 -32.72
C THR A 100 3.65 4.47 -31.81
N PRO A 101 3.74 5.73 -32.25
CA PRO A 101 3.16 6.83 -31.49
C PRO A 101 1.72 6.46 -31.16
N ALA A 102 1.31 6.68 -29.91
CA ALA A 102 -0.05 6.38 -29.46
C ALA A 102 -1.14 7.06 -30.30
N GLU A 103 -0.75 7.97 -31.16
CA GLU A 103 -1.60 8.83 -31.98
C GLU A 103 -2.01 8.22 -33.33
N ALA A 104 -1.32 7.19 -33.83
CA ALA A 104 -1.62 6.61 -35.12
C ALA A 104 -1.58 5.08 -35.09
N MET A 105 -2.72 4.46 -34.98
CA MET A 105 -2.88 3.01 -35.09
C MET A 105 -3.55 2.67 -36.41
N LEU A 106 -3.06 1.63 -37.08
CA LEU A 106 -3.79 1.03 -38.20
C LEU A 106 -4.91 0.14 -37.63
N ASP A 107 -6.13 0.37 -38.11
CA ASP A 107 -7.25 -0.53 -37.80
C ASP A 107 -7.11 -1.89 -38.53
N PRO A 108 -7.96 -2.88 -38.26
CA PRO A 108 -7.89 -4.19 -38.92
C PRO A 108 -8.06 -4.15 -40.44
N VAL A 109 -8.53 -3.04 -41.01
CA VAL A 109 -8.63 -2.82 -42.45
C VAL A 109 -7.53 -1.92 -43.03
N GLY A 110 -6.47 -1.68 -42.22
CA GLY A 110 -5.29 -0.95 -42.66
C GLY A 110 -5.44 0.59 -42.72
N LYS A 111 -6.49 1.15 -42.11
CA LYS A 111 -6.67 2.60 -42.05
C LYS A 111 -6.02 3.16 -40.79
N MET A 112 -5.36 4.32 -40.94
CA MET A 112 -4.78 5.03 -39.79
C MET A 112 -5.89 5.57 -38.91
N ARG A 113 -5.87 5.19 -37.61
CA ARG A 113 -6.71 5.78 -36.58
C ARG A 113 -5.90 6.83 -35.81
N VAL A 114 -6.43 8.04 -35.77
CA VAL A 114 -5.97 9.07 -34.83
C VAL A 114 -6.87 9.00 -33.61
N SER A 115 -6.28 8.74 -32.47
CA SER A 115 -6.98 8.67 -31.19
C SER A 115 -6.52 9.81 -30.32
N GLU A 116 -7.43 10.61 -29.81
CA GLU A 116 -7.16 11.63 -28.79
C GLU A 116 -7.07 10.95 -27.42
N PRO A 117 -5.89 10.94 -26.75
CA PRO A 117 -5.79 10.38 -25.41
C PRO A 117 -6.67 11.15 -24.44
N GLN A 118 -7.36 10.42 -23.56
CA GLN A 118 -8.18 11.02 -22.51
C GLN A 118 -7.53 10.79 -21.14
N SER A 119 -7.31 11.87 -20.40
CA SER A 119 -6.92 11.76 -18.99
C SER A 119 -8.10 11.24 -18.16
N LEU A 120 -7.91 10.13 -17.48
CA LEU A 120 -8.87 9.57 -16.54
C LEU A 120 -8.66 10.15 -15.14
N ILE A 121 -7.43 10.40 -14.77
CA ILE A 121 -7.04 11.20 -13.62
C ILE A 121 -5.71 11.88 -13.93
N ASP A 122 -5.63 13.13 -13.56
CA ASP A 122 -4.44 13.93 -13.61
C ASP A 122 -4.40 14.75 -12.33
N THR A 123 -3.42 14.48 -11.50
CA THR A 123 -3.29 15.12 -10.19
C THR A 123 -1.86 15.49 -9.91
N ASP A 124 -1.66 16.72 -9.50
CA ASP A 124 -0.54 17.16 -8.72
C ASP A 124 -0.96 17.35 -7.25
N PHE A 125 -0.02 17.52 -6.37
CA PHE A 125 -0.27 17.65 -4.94
C PHE A 125 0.24 18.98 -4.38
N GLU A 126 0.38 20.01 -5.21
CA GLU A 126 0.83 21.33 -4.81
C GLU A 126 0.04 21.89 -3.62
N TYR A 127 -1.29 21.75 -3.67
CA TYR A 127 -2.21 22.28 -2.67
C TYR A 127 -2.71 21.26 -1.64
N GLY A 128 -2.12 20.07 -1.60
CA GLY A 128 -2.48 19.09 -0.61
C GLY A 128 -2.68 17.67 -1.15
N THR A 129 -3.19 16.74 -0.31
CA THR A 129 -3.27 15.30 -0.62
C THR A 129 -4.41 14.91 -1.55
N GLN A 130 -5.23 15.88 -2.01
CA GLN A 130 -6.36 15.62 -2.92
C GLN A 130 -7.33 14.54 -2.39
N PRO A 131 -7.94 14.72 -1.19
CA PRO A 131 -8.72 13.66 -0.52
C PRO A 131 -10.00 13.30 -1.26
N THR A 132 -10.45 14.13 -2.20
CA THR A 132 -11.61 13.85 -3.06
C THR A 132 -11.31 12.82 -4.15
N LYS A 133 -10.06 12.73 -4.60
CA LYS A 133 -9.60 11.81 -5.65
C LYS A 133 -8.79 10.66 -5.09
N TRP A 134 -8.06 10.89 -4.01
CA TRP A 134 -7.14 9.94 -3.38
C TRP A 134 -7.53 9.67 -1.94
N GLU A 135 -7.29 8.47 -1.49
CA GLU A 135 -7.48 8.09 -0.10
C GLU A 135 -6.27 7.36 0.43
N THR A 136 -5.96 7.60 1.69
CA THR A 136 -4.91 6.90 2.40
C THR A 136 -5.52 6.13 3.56
N ILE A 137 -5.27 4.85 3.62
CA ILE A 137 -5.68 3.99 4.72
C ILE A 137 -4.52 3.17 5.24
N THR A 138 -4.61 2.79 6.50
CA THR A 138 -3.68 1.87 7.12
C THR A 138 -4.41 0.61 7.53
N LEU A 139 -3.81 -0.51 7.19
CA LEU A 139 -4.23 -1.82 7.63
C LEU A 139 -3.19 -2.40 8.55
N LEU A 140 -3.63 -3.13 9.56
CA LEU A 140 -2.80 -4.05 10.32
C LEU A 140 -3.40 -5.44 10.21
N ASN A 141 -2.63 -6.34 9.60
CA ASN A 141 -3.08 -7.70 9.29
C ASN A 141 -4.44 -7.71 8.57
N GLY A 142 -4.61 -6.81 7.59
CA GLY A 142 -5.80 -6.68 6.77
C GLY A 142 -6.97 -5.94 7.42
N ARG A 143 -6.83 -5.41 8.65
CA ARG A 143 -7.87 -4.61 9.30
C ARG A 143 -7.51 -3.14 9.33
N PRO A 144 -8.47 -2.24 9.06
CA PRO A 144 -8.25 -0.81 9.16
C PRO A 144 -7.81 -0.41 10.57
N THR A 145 -6.83 0.48 10.62
CA THR A 145 -6.36 1.10 11.85
C THR A 145 -6.50 2.62 11.75
N ALA A 146 -6.32 3.31 12.86
CA ALA A 146 -6.23 4.76 12.86
C ALA A 146 -5.05 5.22 12.00
N PHE A 147 -5.25 6.29 11.26
CA PHE A 147 -4.19 6.93 10.50
C PHE A 147 -4.24 8.45 10.67
N PHE A 148 -3.12 9.07 10.45
CA PHE A 148 -2.94 10.50 10.53
C PHE A 148 -2.89 11.10 9.12
N ASN A 149 -3.69 12.14 8.90
CA ASN A 149 -3.65 12.94 7.68
C ASN A 149 -3.38 14.40 8.06
N ALA A 150 -2.24 14.92 7.63
CA ALA A 150 -1.77 16.25 8.01
C ALA A 150 -2.56 17.41 7.38
N GLU A 151 -3.31 17.20 6.34
CA GLU A 151 -3.89 18.28 5.54
C GLU A 151 -4.83 19.20 6.30
N ASN A 152 -5.65 18.63 7.17
CA ASN A 152 -6.69 19.39 7.86
C ASN A 152 -6.30 19.77 9.29
N ALA A 153 -5.08 19.52 9.69
CA ALA A 153 -4.74 19.42 11.09
C ALA A 153 -3.45 20.11 11.50
N LEU A 154 -2.77 20.74 10.56
CA LEU A 154 -1.55 21.46 10.87
C LEU A 154 -1.88 22.76 11.62
N ARG A 155 -1.32 22.93 12.82
CA ARG A 155 -1.42 24.16 13.59
C ARG A 155 -0.05 24.55 14.13
N ASN A 156 0.26 25.81 13.99
CA ASN A 156 1.42 26.38 14.66
C ASN A 156 1.17 26.39 16.17
N VAL A 157 2.17 26.03 16.90
CA VAL A 157 2.14 26.11 18.36
C VAL A 157 2.68 27.47 18.78
N SER A 158 1.92 28.21 19.56
CA SER A 158 2.35 29.51 20.05
C SER A 158 3.16 29.41 21.33
N ASN A 159 2.92 28.37 22.15
CA ASN A 159 3.68 28.10 23.35
C ASN A 159 3.51 26.65 23.81
N ILE A 160 4.56 26.06 24.37
CA ILE A 160 4.51 24.81 25.14
C ILE A 160 4.99 25.08 26.55
N SER A 161 4.20 24.69 27.53
CA SER A 161 4.58 24.75 28.92
C SER A 161 4.36 23.39 29.58
N GLY A 162 5.21 23.06 30.54
CA GLY A 162 5.11 21.82 31.31
C GLY A 162 5.01 22.13 32.80
N TYR A 163 4.27 21.28 33.50
CA TYR A 163 4.23 21.33 34.96
C TYR A 163 5.23 20.34 35.52
N SER A 164 6.19 20.83 36.29
CA SER A 164 7.32 20.07 36.82
C SER A 164 6.94 18.89 37.71
N ASN A 165 5.72 18.84 38.23
CA ASN A 165 5.34 17.87 39.26
C ASN A 165 4.33 16.81 38.80
N ASN A 166 3.78 16.87 37.60
CA ASN A 166 2.70 15.97 37.16
C ASN A 166 2.80 15.48 35.74
N ASN A 167 3.92 15.65 35.07
CA ASN A 167 4.15 15.23 33.65
C ASN A 167 3.11 15.75 32.67
N THR A 168 2.43 16.82 32.98
CA THR A 168 1.44 17.43 32.10
C THR A 168 2.09 18.49 31.24
N VAL A 169 1.91 18.37 29.95
CA VAL A 169 2.31 19.35 28.95
C VAL A 169 1.08 20.12 28.50
N VAL A 170 1.17 21.43 28.49
CA VAL A 170 0.14 22.31 27.96
C VAL A 170 0.66 22.89 26.65
N ILE A 171 -0.11 22.70 25.60
CA ILE A 171 0.15 23.31 24.30
C ILE A 171 -0.83 24.46 24.11
N ASN A 172 -0.30 25.60 23.74
CA ASN A 172 -1.09 26.73 23.31
C ASN A 172 -1.01 26.87 21.78
N MET A 173 -2.15 26.81 21.12
CA MET A 173 -2.30 26.94 19.67
C MET A 173 -3.18 28.15 19.38
N PRO A 174 -3.01 28.87 18.26
CA PRO A 174 -3.75 30.08 17.97
C PRO A 174 -5.27 29.87 17.92
N ASP A 175 -5.71 28.75 17.37
CA ASP A 175 -7.14 28.38 17.31
C ASP A 175 -7.29 26.88 17.04
N THR A 176 -8.06 26.19 17.86
CA THR A 176 -8.38 24.78 17.73
C THR A 176 -9.85 24.49 17.41
N SER A 177 -10.68 25.54 17.31
CA SER A 177 -12.13 25.39 17.17
C SER A 177 -12.56 24.61 15.92
N THR A 178 -11.77 24.71 14.85
CA THR A 178 -12.01 23.99 13.57
C THR A 178 -11.52 22.55 13.57
N LEU A 179 -10.78 22.11 14.59
CA LEU A 179 -10.17 20.78 14.66
C LEU A 179 -11.07 19.76 15.37
N ASN A 180 -12.18 20.18 15.98
CA ASN A 180 -13.06 19.31 16.78
C ASN A 180 -12.27 18.43 17.76
N LEU A 181 -11.27 19.02 18.43
CA LEU A 181 -10.46 18.29 19.38
C LEU A 181 -11.31 17.86 20.57
N ALA A 182 -11.10 16.63 20.98
CA ALA A 182 -11.72 16.04 22.18
C ALA A 182 -10.63 15.34 23.00
N ASN A 183 -10.97 15.06 24.26
CA ASN A 183 -10.12 14.21 25.09
C ASN A 183 -9.96 12.85 24.41
N GLY A 184 -8.75 12.32 24.38
CA GLY A 184 -8.44 11.10 23.69
C GLY A 184 -8.06 11.26 22.21
N THR A 185 -8.10 12.47 21.63
CA THR A 185 -7.65 12.70 20.28
C THR A 185 -6.14 12.54 20.17
N PRO A 186 -5.61 11.71 19.26
CA PRO A 186 -4.18 11.62 19.03
C PRO A 186 -3.69 12.85 18.28
N ILE A 187 -2.55 13.33 18.72
CA ILE A 187 -1.83 14.42 18.09
C ILE A 187 -0.37 14.01 17.88
N PHE A 188 0.23 14.61 16.86
CA PHE A 188 1.65 14.47 16.60
C PHE A 188 2.31 15.84 16.72
N ILE A 189 3.37 15.94 17.50
CA ILE A 189 4.12 17.19 17.74
C ILE A 189 5.46 17.08 17.09
N GLN A 190 5.87 18.15 16.44
CA GLN A 190 7.12 18.26 15.73
C GLN A 190 7.81 19.58 15.97
N GLY A 191 9.13 19.57 16.09
CA GLY A 191 9.99 20.74 16.03
C GLY A 191 10.15 21.43 17.36
N THR A 192 9.93 20.75 18.48
CA THR A 192 10.28 21.26 19.82
C THR A 192 11.80 21.15 20.00
N LEU A 193 12.47 22.28 20.13
CA LEU A 193 13.90 22.31 20.42
C LEU A 193 14.12 21.95 21.89
N ASP A 194 14.99 20.99 22.18
CA ASP A 194 15.48 20.64 23.53
C ASP A 194 14.46 20.02 24.52
N VAL A 195 13.27 19.60 24.13
CA VAL A 195 12.37 18.96 25.08
C VAL A 195 12.26 17.46 24.74
N ALA A 196 13.11 16.66 25.37
CA ALA A 196 13.00 15.21 25.28
C ALA A 196 11.58 14.77 25.62
N ASN A 197 10.98 13.89 24.80
CA ASN A 197 9.65 13.30 24.97
C ASN A 197 8.44 14.22 24.69
N VAL A 198 8.62 15.39 24.10
CA VAL A 198 7.50 16.22 23.61
C VAL A 198 7.26 16.02 22.14
N ASP A 199 8.30 15.90 21.32
CA ASP A 199 8.14 15.53 19.91
C ASP A 199 7.66 14.08 19.79
N GLY A 200 6.70 13.84 18.91
CA GLY A 200 6.14 12.53 18.65
C GLY A 200 4.63 12.44 18.88
N TRP A 201 4.17 11.21 19.02
CA TRP A 201 2.76 10.91 19.21
C TRP A 201 2.33 11.05 20.66
N HIS A 202 1.24 11.78 20.86
CA HIS A 202 0.58 11.95 22.15
C HIS A 202 -0.92 11.81 22.03
N ILE A 203 -1.57 11.52 23.14
CA ILE A 203 -3.04 11.51 23.23
C ILE A 203 -3.45 12.68 24.11
N LEU A 204 -4.40 13.48 23.64
CA LEU A 204 -4.93 14.59 24.42
C LEU A 204 -5.59 14.09 25.70
N ASP A 205 -5.09 14.56 26.83
CA ASP A 205 -5.63 14.28 28.15
C ASP A 205 -6.85 15.18 28.42
N ASN A 206 -6.70 16.47 28.06
CA ASN A 206 -7.78 17.43 28.22
C ASN A 206 -7.71 18.56 27.19
N VAL A 207 -8.88 18.98 26.71
CA VAL A 207 -9.07 20.19 25.91
C VAL A 207 -9.60 21.26 26.83
N LEU A 208 -8.73 22.17 27.31
CA LEU A 208 -9.07 23.19 28.30
C LEU A 208 -9.87 24.32 27.69
N THR A 209 -9.46 24.77 26.54
CA THR A 209 -10.09 25.85 25.77
C THR A 209 -9.88 25.63 24.27
N ASN A 210 -10.47 26.47 23.42
CA ASN A 210 -10.21 26.44 21.98
C ASN A 210 -8.74 26.73 21.60
N THR A 211 -7.91 27.09 22.53
CA THR A 211 -6.50 27.43 22.30
C THR A 211 -5.51 26.63 23.16
N HIS A 212 -6.01 25.89 24.14
CA HIS A 212 -5.16 25.15 25.08
C HIS A 212 -5.58 23.70 25.17
N VAL A 213 -4.62 22.81 24.92
CA VAL A 213 -4.78 21.36 25.07
C VAL A 213 -3.66 20.80 25.93
N THR A 214 -3.94 19.69 26.60
CA THR A 214 -2.94 19.03 27.45
C THR A 214 -2.75 17.57 27.05
N PHE A 215 -1.55 17.06 27.26
CA PHE A 215 -1.23 15.64 27.21
C PHE A 215 -0.24 15.27 28.30
N LYS A 216 -0.04 13.98 28.51
CA LYS A 216 0.89 13.45 29.53
C LYS A 216 2.14 12.90 28.86
N THR A 217 3.28 13.15 29.47
CA THR A 217 4.58 12.57 29.12
C THR A 217 4.99 11.48 30.08
N THR A 218 5.91 10.63 29.69
CA THR A 218 6.42 9.52 30.50
C THR A 218 7.37 9.97 31.61
N SER A 219 7.94 11.18 31.53
CA SER A 219 8.85 11.75 32.49
C SER A 219 8.46 13.19 32.81
N ASN A 220 8.87 13.67 33.99
CA ASN A 220 8.70 15.08 34.37
C ASN A 220 9.52 15.97 33.44
N LEU A 221 8.89 16.97 32.87
CA LEU A 221 9.57 18.00 32.11
C LEU A 221 10.14 19.06 33.03
N THR A 222 11.39 19.41 32.87
CA THR A 222 11.94 20.63 33.43
C THR A 222 11.37 21.79 32.63
N VAL A 223 10.69 22.70 33.32
CA VAL A 223 10.05 23.89 32.76
C VAL A 223 11.08 24.66 31.93
N ARG A 224 10.93 24.69 30.66
CA ARG A 224 11.58 25.62 29.75
C ARG A 224 10.59 26.05 28.69
N SER A 225 10.45 27.36 28.53
CA SER A 225 9.77 27.94 27.36
C SER A 225 10.76 27.87 26.19
N LEU A 226 10.75 26.73 25.45
CA LEU A 226 11.72 26.53 24.39
C LEU A 226 10.99 26.17 23.15
N MET A 227 10.63 27.18 22.37
CA MET A 227 10.02 26.97 21.07
C MET A 227 10.55 27.96 20.05
N ASP A 228 10.92 27.45 18.91
CA ASP A 228 10.87 28.23 17.70
C ASP A 228 9.42 28.19 17.20
N ASN A 229 8.65 29.25 17.47
CA ASN A 229 7.26 29.38 17.07
C ASN A 229 7.04 29.24 15.56
N THR A 230 8.09 29.33 14.78
CA THR A 230 8.06 29.21 13.32
C THR A 230 8.23 27.77 12.84
N LYS A 231 8.69 26.85 13.71
CA LYS A 231 9.02 25.46 13.33
C LYS A 231 8.28 24.38 14.10
N THR A 232 7.54 24.75 15.15
CA THR A 232 6.80 23.76 15.94
C THR A 232 5.37 23.64 15.43
N TYR A 233 4.98 22.42 15.13
CA TYR A 233 3.67 22.09 14.55
C TYR A 233 2.98 20.99 15.33
N VAL A 234 1.67 21.03 15.36
CA VAL A 234 0.80 19.96 15.86
C VAL A 234 -0.08 19.44 14.74
N PHE A 235 -0.13 18.15 14.63
CA PHE A 235 -0.99 17.44 13.67
C PHE A 235 -2.03 16.63 14.43
N VAL A 236 -3.24 16.53 13.91
CA VAL A 236 -4.34 15.78 14.52
C VAL A 236 -4.61 14.51 13.72
N ALA A 237 -4.74 13.40 14.42
CA ALA A 237 -5.01 12.12 13.79
C ALA A 237 -6.52 11.91 13.52
N SER A 238 -6.81 11.20 12.44
CA SER A 238 -8.15 10.72 12.13
C SER A 238 -8.27 9.23 12.46
N PHE A 239 -9.46 8.81 12.90
CA PHE A 239 -9.77 7.42 13.21
C PHE A 239 -10.90 6.89 12.33
N TYR A 240 -10.76 5.65 11.87
CA TYR A 240 -11.86 4.95 11.20
C TYR A 240 -12.90 4.38 12.16
N SER A 241 -12.57 4.20 13.41
CA SER A 241 -13.51 3.75 14.43
C SER A 241 -13.12 4.28 15.80
N ASN A 242 -14.14 4.61 16.54
CA ASN A 242 -14.24 5.08 17.91
C ASN A 242 -12.97 5.53 18.64
N ALA A 243 -13.17 6.66 19.28
CA ALA A 243 -12.28 7.32 20.21
C ALA A 243 -11.55 6.35 21.16
N SER A 244 -10.44 6.84 21.67
CA SER A 244 -9.71 6.21 22.76
C SER A 244 -10.62 5.91 23.95
N ILE A 245 -10.40 4.80 24.60
CA ILE A 245 -11.13 4.39 25.81
C ILE A 245 -10.17 4.45 26.99
N ASN A 246 -10.63 4.99 28.10
CA ASN A 246 -9.84 5.04 29.32
C ASN A 246 -9.60 3.64 29.88
N VAL A 247 -8.36 3.39 30.21
CA VAL A 247 -7.93 2.18 30.91
C VAL A 247 -8.08 2.41 32.41
N THR A 248 -8.80 1.55 33.08
CA THR A 248 -8.98 1.61 34.54
C THR A 248 -7.89 0.87 35.28
N ASN A 249 -7.36 -0.19 34.68
CA ASN A 249 -6.25 -0.94 35.21
C ASN A 249 -5.46 -1.61 34.11
N ILE A 250 -4.15 -1.70 34.28
CA ILE A 250 -3.26 -2.42 33.37
C ILE A 250 -2.23 -3.19 34.19
N SER A 251 -2.03 -4.45 33.87
CA SER A 251 -1.01 -5.28 34.46
C SER A 251 -0.25 -6.05 33.41
N VAL A 252 1.03 -6.26 33.65
CA VAL A 252 1.92 -6.99 32.74
C VAL A 252 2.46 -8.19 33.46
N ALA A 253 2.28 -9.37 32.89
CA ALA A 253 2.80 -10.63 33.41
C ALA A 253 3.50 -11.37 32.25
N GLY A 254 4.82 -11.41 32.28
CA GLY A 254 5.62 -11.89 31.15
C GLY A 254 5.34 -11.07 29.88
N ASN A 255 4.96 -11.72 28.78
CA ASN A 255 4.60 -11.07 27.52
C ASN A 255 3.11 -10.74 27.39
N VAL A 256 2.32 -10.89 28.47
CA VAL A 256 0.89 -10.63 28.44
C VAL A 256 0.58 -9.33 29.15
N VAL A 257 -0.09 -8.45 28.44
CA VAL A 257 -0.63 -7.20 28.95
C VAL A 257 -2.12 -7.39 29.19
N ASN A 258 -2.56 -7.33 30.45
CA ASN A 258 -3.98 -7.37 30.81
C ASN A 258 -4.49 -5.94 30.94
N VAL A 259 -5.54 -5.61 30.24
CA VAL A 259 -6.12 -4.27 30.19
C VAL A 259 -7.58 -4.32 30.63
N SER A 260 -7.94 -3.48 31.60
CA SER A 260 -9.32 -3.25 32.01
C SER A 260 -9.74 -1.83 31.62
N THR A 261 -10.94 -1.67 31.10
CA THR A 261 -11.44 -0.41 30.56
C THR A 261 -12.65 0.13 31.32
N SER A 262 -12.83 1.45 31.29
CA SER A 262 -13.98 2.09 31.94
C SER A 262 -15.30 1.76 31.29
N ASN A 263 -15.29 1.54 29.97
CA ASN A 263 -16.47 1.25 29.16
C ASN A 263 -16.25 0.00 28.32
N ILE A 264 -17.31 -0.49 27.71
CA ILE A 264 -17.26 -1.61 26.75
C ILE A 264 -16.28 -1.24 25.62
N HIS A 265 -15.26 -2.07 25.42
CA HIS A 265 -14.20 -1.81 24.47
C HIS A 265 -14.54 -2.21 23.03
N GLY A 266 -15.49 -3.11 22.79
CA GLY A 266 -15.91 -3.55 21.46
C GLY A 266 -14.81 -4.23 20.62
N LEU A 267 -13.72 -4.69 21.27
CA LEU A 267 -12.61 -5.35 20.60
C LEU A 267 -12.90 -6.84 20.40
N GLN A 268 -12.30 -7.38 19.36
CA GLN A 268 -12.28 -8.80 19.06
C GLN A 268 -10.84 -9.32 19.07
N ILE A 269 -10.68 -10.62 19.25
CA ILE A 269 -9.37 -11.27 19.14
C ILE A 269 -8.74 -10.93 17.78
N GLY A 270 -7.45 -10.57 17.81
CA GLY A 270 -6.72 -10.15 16.62
C GLY A 270 -6.86 -8.67 16.25
N ASN A 271 -7.73 -7.89 16.92
CA ASN A 271 -7.71 -6.45 16.73
C ASN A 271 -6.39 -5.86 17.21
N SER A 272 -5.95 -4.80 16.57
CA SER A 272 -4.80 -4.03 17.05
C SER A 272 -5.24 -2.89 17.95
N VAL A 273 -4.44 -2.61 18.94
CA VAL A 273 -4.63 -1.50 19.87
C VAL A 273 -3.32 -0.77 20.09
N TRP A 274 -3.40 0.52 20.36
CA TRP A 274 -2.28 1.33 20.80
C TRP A 274 -2.52 1.74 22.24
N ILE A 275 -1.60 1.36 23.13
CA ILE A 275 -1.63 1.77 24.54
C ILE A 275 -0.68 2.96 24.71
N THR A 276 -1.16 4.04 25.28
CA THR A 276 -0.40 5.28 25.47
C THR A 276 -0.56 5.83 26.89
N ASN A 277 0.32 6.78 27.25
CA ASN A 277 0.32 7.45 28.55
C ASN A 277 0.57 6.53 29.76
N THR A 278 1.14 5.36 29.53
CA THR A 278 1.54 4.49 30.65
C THR A 278 2.77 5.08 31.34
N ARG A 279 2.77 5.03 32.67
CA ARG A 279 3.87 5.51 33.51
C ARG A 279 4.44 4.36 34.32
N GLY A 280 5.77 4.31 34.46
CA GLY A 280 6.45 3.39 35.36
C GLY A 280 6.71 1.98 34.84
N ILE A 281 6.09 1.57 33.72
CA ILE A 281 6.46 0.36 33.01
C ILE A 281 7.16 0.79 31.72
N ALA A 282 8.45 0.53 31.66
CA ALA A 282 9.23 0.84 30.45
C ALA A 282 8.65 0.09 29.24
N ASN A 283 8.54 0.76 28.12
CA ASN A 283 8.11 0.20 26.82
C ASN A 283 6.67 -0.32 26.75
N LEU A 284 5.82 -0.01 27.73
CA LEU A 284 4.41 -0.40 27.66
C LEU A 284 3.60 0.44 26.66
N ASN A 285 4.04 1.67 26.37
CA ASN A 285 3.43 2.44 25.30
C ASN A 285 3.77 1.81 23.96
N GLY A 286 2.76 1.53 23.14
CA GLY A 286 2.99 0.93 21.83
C GLY A 286 1.79 0.18 21.28
N SER A 287 2.04 -0.51 20.18
CA SER A 287 1.06 -1.31 19.45
C SER A 287 1.01 -2.74 19.95
N TYR A 288 -0.20 -3.27 20.11
CA TYR A 288 -0.45 -4.62 20.57
C TYR A 288 -1.55 -5.28 19.75
N PHE A 289 -1.56 -6.61 19.75
CA PHE A 289 -2.69 -7.41 19.27
C PHE A 289 -3.52 -7.92 20.43
N VAL A 290 -4.83 -7.80 20.32
CA VAL A 290 -5.76 -8.40 21.28
C VAL A 290 -5.67 -9.91 21.15
N ALA A 291 -5.26 -10.54 22.26
CA ALA A 291 -5.11 -11.99 22.34
C ALA A 291 -6.38 -12.66 22.87
N THR A 292 -7.02 -12.09 23.88
CA THR A 292 -8.30 -12.54 24.43
C THR A 292 -9.17 -11.38 24.87
N THR A 293 -10.47 -11.61 24.93
CA THR A 293 -11.47 -10.67 25.46
C THR A 293 -12.28 -11.37 26.57
N PRO A 294 -11.73 -11.48 27.80
CA PRO A 294 -12.37 -12.22 28.89
C PRO A 294 -13.73 -11.62 29.27
N THR A 295 -13.88 -10.31 29.22
CA THR A 295 -15.14 -9.61 29.44
C THR A 295 -15.30 -8.47 28.44
N SER A 296 -16.48 -7.87 28.38
CA SER A 296 -16.71 -6.67 27.54
C SER A 296 -15.85 -5.46 27.96
N ASN A 297 -15.33 -5.46 29.17
CA ASN A 297 -14.52 -4.39 29.77
C ASN A 297 -13.08 -4.81 30.04
N SER A 298 -12.64 -5.97 29.59
CA SER A 298 -11.26 -6.40 29.72
C SER A 298 -10.78 -7.19 28.52
N PHE A 299 -9.54 -6.96 28.14
CA PHE A 299 -8.87 -7.69 27.09
C PHE A 299 -7.42 -7.94 27.46
N THR A 300 -6.82 -8.92 26.82
CA THR A 300 -5.38 -9.16 26.93
C THR A 300 -4.71 -8.91 25.58
N CYS A 301 -3.48 -8.43 25.64
CA CYS A 301 -2.63 -8.29 24.48
C CYS A 301 -1.38 -9.13 24.68
N ASN A 302 -0.90 -9.72 23.60
CA ASN A 302 0.49 -10.16 23.55
C ASN A 302 1.37 -8.97 23.23
N ALA A 303 2.51 -8.85 23.89
CA ALA A 303 3.51 -7.88 23.53
C ALA A 303 3.81 -8.00 22.04
N ASN A 304 3.85 -6.85 21.37
CA ASN A 304 4.33 -6.83 20.00
C ASN A 304 5.76 -7.40 20.01
N PRO A 305 6.13 -8.34 19.14
CA PRO A 305 7.48 -8.94 19.11
C PRO A 305 8.60 -7.92 18.99
N PHE A 306 8.29 -6.72 18.51
CA PHE A 306 9.26 -5.61 18.39
C PHE A 306 9.25 -4.66 19.60
N THR A 307 8.34 -4.84 20.52
CA THR A 307 8.31 -4.06 21.77
C THR A 307 8.91 -4.91 22.88
N PHE A 308 10.18 -4.67 23.19
CA PHE A 308 10.83 -5.36 24.31
C PHE A 308 10.11 -4.98 25.60
N MET A 309 9.41 -5.94 26.18
CA MET A 309 8.90 -5.87 27.55
C MET A 309 10.00 -6.43 28.44
N PRO A 310 10.47 -5.70 29.46
CA PRO A 310 11.45 -6.26 30.38
C PRO A 310 10.90 -7.58 30.92
N ASN A 311 11.75 -8.60 30.95
CA ASN A 311 11.47 -9.91 31.53
C ASN A 311 11.13 -9.72 33.02
N ALA A 312 9.93 -9.40 33.31
CA ALA A 312 9.49 -9.14 34.66
C ALA A 312 8.55 -10.23 35.08
N SER A 313 9.04 -11.06 35.96
CA SER A 313 8.22 -11.69 36.98
C SER A 313 7.52 -10.67 37.91
N ILE A 314 7.52 -9.41 37.56
CA ILE A 314 6.93 -8.31 38.30
C ILE A 314 5.60 -7.98 37.68
N ALA A 315 4.53 -8.46 38.28
CA ALA A 315 3.19 -7.95 38.04
C ALA A 315 3.12 -6.50 38.48
N ALA A 316 3.30 -5.56 37.57
CA ALA A 316 3.08 -4.15 37.89
C ALA A 316 1.63 -3.82 37.53
N THR A 317 0.83 -3.45 38.50
CA THR A 317 -0.54 -3.00 38.31
C THR A 317 -0.55 -1.48 38.28
N TYR A 318 -1.15 -0.93 37.25
CA TYR A 318 -1.28 0.50 37.05
C TYR A 318 -2.71 0.95 37.30
N PRO A 319 -2.99 1.76 38.32
CA PRO A 319 -4.24 2.48 38.40
C PRO A 319 -4.16 3.65 37.40
N ALA A 320 -4.94 3.60 36.34
CA ALA A 320 -4.71 4.51 35.25
C ALA A 320 -5.96 5.29 34.86
N SER A 321 -6.26 6.35 35.60
CA SER A 321 -7.25 7.34 35.14
C SER A 321 -6.83 8.08 33.85
N ASN A 322 -5.59 7.93 33.40
CA ASN A 322 -5.04 8.66 32.26
C ASN A 322 -4.36 7.79 31.18
N VAL A 323 -4.38 6.47 31.32
CA VAL A 323 -3.89 5.57 30.28
C VAL A 323 -5.02 5.33 29.27
N LEU A 324 -4.72 5.54 28.04
CA LEU A 324 -5.67 5.39 26.93
C LEU A 324 -5.20 4.28 26.02
N PHE A 325 -6.11 3.54 25.43
CA PHE A 325 -5.81 2.72 24.29
C PHE A 325 -6.55 3.24 23.04
N SER A 326 -5.91 3.11 21.93
CA SER A 326 -6.46 3.42 20.61
C SER A 326 -5.89 2.47 19.58
N ARG A 327 -6.36 2.55 18.36
CA ARG A 327 -5.75 1.78 17.26
C ARG A 327 -4.43 2.43 16.83
N PRO A 328 -3.44 1.65 16.36
CA PRO A 328 -2.17 2.18 15.90
C PRO A 328 -2.34 3.22 14.80
N LEU A 329 -1.42 4.15 14.76
CA LEU A 329 -1.38 5.22 13.77
C LEU A 329 -0.28 4.96 12.75
N SER A 330 -0.56 5.28 11.49
CA SER A 330 0.43 5.63 10.50
C SER A 330 0.10 7.03 9.98
N TYR A 331 0.90 7.59 9.11
CA TYR A 331 0.64 8.93 8.66
C TYR A 331 0.84 9.11 7.16
N SER A 332 0.11 10.09 6.63
CA SER A 332 0.30 10.68 5.33
C SER A 332 0.49 12.18 5.52
N VAL A 333 1.57 12.71 5.01
CA VAL A 333 1.97 14.11 5.18
C VAL A 333 2.10 14.77 3.82
N HIS A 334 1.43 15.88 3.63
CA HIS A 334 1.70 16.78 2.53
C HIS A 334 3.06 17.46 2.76
N ARG A 335 3.86 17.56 1.72
CA ARG A 335 5.18 18.20 1.73
C ARG A 335 5.06 19.60 1.12
N PRO A 336 4.75 20.63 1.89
CA PRO A 336 4.42 21.96 1.34
C PRO A 336 5.61 22.65 0.66
N PHE A 337 6.84 22.22 0.95
CA PHE A 337 8.05 22.81 0.38
C PHE A 337 8.34 22.32 -1.05
N ASP A 338 7.81 21.18 -1.48
CA ASP A 338 8.03 20.64 -2.81
C ASP A 338 6.75 20.06 -3.45
N GLY A 339 5.59 20.23 -2.81
CA GLY A 339 4.29 19.84 -3.33
C GLY A 339 4.09 18.34 -3.45
N GLY A 340 4.81 17.54 -2.67
CA GLY A 340 4.67 16.09 -2.65
C GLY A 340 3.80 15.58 -1.52
N VAL A 341 3.49 14.28 -1.56
CA VAL A 341 2.87 13.54 -0.46
C VAL A 341 3.79 12.42 -0.03
N GLN A 342 4.06 12.33 1.26
CA GLN A 342 4.79 11.22 1.86
C GLN A 342 3.87 10.45 2.79
N PHE A 343 3.94 9.14 2.75
CA PHE A 343 3.28 8.27 3.73
C PHE A 343 4.21 7.16 4.18
N THR A 344 4.02 6.70 5.41
CA THR A 344 4.84 5.68 6.04
C THR A 344 4.10 4.97 7.15
N ASN A 345 4.60 3.82 7.54
CA ASN A 345 4.22 3.16 8.78
C ASN A 345 4.90 3.86 9.97
N VAL A 346 4.24 3.90 11.12
CA VAL A 346 4.85 4.39 12.38
C VAL A 346 5.77 3.37 13.02
N SER A 347 5.70 2.12 12.58
CA SER A 347 6.45 1.01 13.16
C SER A 347 6.94 0.07 12.07
N PRO A 348 8.15 -0.50 12.19
CA PRO A 348 8.63 -1.58 11.34
C PRO A 348 8.01 -2.94 11.70
N SER A 349 7.10 -2.99 12.66
CA SER A 349 6.46 -4.22 13.11
C SER A 349 5.75 -4.93 11.97
N GLN A 350 5.73 -6.26 12.04
CA GLN A 350 5.05 -7.13 11.08
C GLN A 350 3.56 -6.78 10.94
N GLY A 351 3.05 -6.84 9.72
CA GLY A 351 1.62 -6.79 9.43
C GLY A 351 1.06 -5.43 9.02
N TYR A 352 1.85 -4.36 9.06
CA TYR A 352 1.37 -3.05 8.62
C TYR A 352 1.34 -2.92 7.11
N GLN A 353 0.31 -2.24 6.62
CA GLN A 353 0.17 -1.88 5.23
C GLN A 353 -0.46 -0.49 5.15
N VAL A 354 0.24 0.44 4.54
CA VAL A 354 -0.30 1.76 4.22
C VAL A 354 -0.57 1.82 2.74
N ILE A 355 -1.81 2.11 2.40
CA ILE A 355 -2.29 2.15 1.04
C ILE A 355 -2.76 3.57 0.74
N ARG A 356 -2.19 4.16 -0.30
CA ARG A 356 -2.71 5.36 -0.92
C ARG A 356 -3.15 5.03 -2.35
N GLN A 357 -4.43 5.19 -2.63
CA GLN A 357 -4.97 4.84 -3.94
C GLN A 357 -6.03 5.82 -4.42
N THR A 358 -6.31 5.80 -5.70
CA THR A 358 -7.45 6.51 -6.26
C THR A 358 -8.74 5.91 -5.72
N ARG A 359 -9.69 6.76 -5.35
CA ARG A 359 -11.00 6.32 -4.85
C ARG A 359 -11.77 5.50 -5.87
N ARG A 360 -11.58 5.82 -7.16
CA ARG A 360 -12.21 5.08 -8.25
C ARG A 360 -11.28 4.07 -8.89
N TYR A 361 -11.88 3.01 -9.45
CA TYR A 361 -11.26 2.13 -10.42
C TYR A 361 -11.44 2.71 -11.83
N PHE A 362 -10.37 2.74 -12.60
CA PHE A 362 -10.43 3.17 -13.99
C PHE A 362 -11.00 2.04 -14.82
N ARG A 363 -12.09 2.32 -15.52
CA ARG A 363 -12.70 1.35 -16.40
C ARG A 363 -11.82 1.08 -17.61
N TYR A 364 -11.51 -0.17 -17.86
CA TYR A 364 -10.90 -0.62 -19.09
C TYR A 364 -11.97 -0.75 -20.18
N GLN A 365 -11.71 -0.17 -21.33
CA GLN A 365 -12.51 -0.37 -22.54
C GLN A 365 -11.73 -1.22 -23.52
N SER A 366 -12.33 -2.32 -23.99
CA SER A 366 -11.71 -3.21 -24.95
C SER A 366 -11.32 -2.49 -26.23
N GLY A 367 -10.10 -2.71 -26.71
CA GLY A 367 -9.55 -2.01 -27.86
C GLY A 367 -8.75 -0.75 -27.53
N LYS A 368 -8.65 -0.38 -26.25
CA LYS A 368 -7.88 0.79 -25.82
C LYS A 368 -6.76 0.38 -24.90
N GLY A 369 -5.68 1.16 -24.90
CA GLY A 369 -4.60 1.05 -23.94
C GLY A 369 -4.83 1.97 -22.74
N ILE A 370 -4.33 1.58 -21.58
CA ILE A 370 -4.24 2.44 -20.38
C ILE A 370 -2.78 2.64 -20.05
N GLN A 371 -2.44 3.89 -19.73
CA GLN A 371 -1.11 4.34 -19.38
C GLN A 371 -1.13 5.00 -18.01
N PHE A 372 -0.26 4.57 -17.12
CA PHE A 372 -0.03 5.16 -15.81
C PHE A 372 1.36 5.77 -15.74
N SER A 373 1.46 6.97 -15.22
CA SER A 373 2.75 7.61 -14.95
C SER A 373 2.72 8.39 -13.63
N THR A 374 3.87 8.42 -12.96
CA THR A 374 4.01 9.14 -11.69
C THR A 374 5.46 9.50 -11.39
N GLY A 375 5.64 10.66 -10.75
CA GLY A 375 6.91 11.04 -10.12
C GLY A 375 6.96 10.56 -8.67
N SER A 376 7.91 9.70 -8.31
CA SER A 376 7.96 9.10 -6.97
C SER A 376 9.37 8.71 -6.53
N ILE A 377 9.56 8.62 -5.20
CA ILE A 377 10.75 8.07 -4.56
C ILE A 377 10.33 6.84 -3.76
N MET A 378 10.92 5.69 -4.06
CA MET A 378 10.65 4.42 -3.37
C MET A 378 11.63 4.12 -2.24
N LYS A 379 12.85 4.64 -2.32
CA LYS A 379 13.88 4.55 -1.29
C LYS A 379 14.15 5.98 -0.81
N PRO A 380 13.54 6.41 0.30
CA PRO A 380 13.60 7.80 0.69
C PRO A 380 15.05 8.24 0.96
N ALA A 381 15.48 9.29 0.25
CA ALA A 381 16.59 10.12 0.65
C ALA A 381 15.99 11.38 1.26
N LEU A 382 16.15 11.53 2.56
CA LEU A 382 15.63 12.68 3.27
C LEU A 382 16.66 13.78 3.26
N GLN A 383 16.24 14.99 2.91
CA GLN A 383 17.08 16.17 3.10
C GLN A 383 17.15 16.47 4.60
N ALA A 384 18.36 16.49 5.14
CA ALA A 384 18.59 16.97 6.49
C ALA A 384 18.54 18.49 6.51
N ASP A 385 17.83 19.06 7.49
CA ASP A 385 17.85 20.50 7.74
C ASP A 385 19.14 20.91 8.42
N ASP A 386 19.67 20.06 9.29
CA ASP A 386 20.88 20.26 10.04
C ASP A 386 21.56 18.96 10.44
N ILE A 387 22.89 18.95 10.52
CA ILE A 387 23.66 17.92 11.20
C ILE A 387 24.64 18.62 12.14
N SER A 388 24.41 18.47 13.43
CA SER A 388 25.31 18.97 14.47
C SER A 388 26.12 17.83 15.09
N SER A 389 27.24 18.12 15.72
CA SER A 389 28.07 17.12 16.38
C SER A 389 28.59 17.56 17.73
N VAL A 390 28.70 16.62 18.66
CA VAL A 390 29.42 16.73 19.94
C VAL A 390 30.46 15.61 19.98
N GLY A 391 31.71 15.96 19.75
CA GLY A 391 32.74 14.95 19.50
C GLY A 391 32.45 14.16 18.23
N THR A 392 32.39 12.83 18.36
CA THR A 392 32.02 11.93 17.24
C THR A 392 30.51 11.66 17.16
N THR A 393 29.70 12.04 18.13
CA THR A 393 28.27 11.87 18.11
C THR A 393 27.63 12.95 17.24
N CYS A 394 27.05 12.56 16.13
CA CYS A 394 26.36 13.42 15.18
C CYS A 394 24.86 13.32 15.36
N THR A 395 24.17 14.45 15.40
CA THR A 395 22.70 14.55 15.45
C THR A 395 22.22 15.14 14.14
N VAL A 396 21.37 14.38 13.44
CA VAL A 396 20.69 14.81 12.21
C VAL A 396 19.31 15.29 12.56
N THR A 397 18.89 16.42 12.01
CA THR A 397 17.50 16.90 12.05
C THR A 397 16.94 16.83 10.64
N CYS A 398 15.86 16.10 10.48
CA CYS A 398 15.14 15.91 9.21
C CYS A 398 13.90 16.79 9.18
N ARG A 399 13.58 17.33 8.00
CA ARG A 399 12.38 18.17 7.78
C ARG A 399 11.09 17.40 7.90
N ILE A 400 11.11 16.12 7.60
CA ILE A 400 9.97 15.19 7.64
C ILE A 400 10.35 13.96 8.46
N PRO A 401 9.37 13.21 8.98
CA PRO A 401 9.64 11.97 9.72
C PRO A 401 10.48 11.01 8.89
N HIS A 402 11.55 10.49 9.47
CA HIS A 402 12.51 9.66 8.76
C HIS A 402 12.21 8.17 8.79
N GLY A 403 11.37 7.69 9.70
CA GLY A 403 10.97 6.27 9.79
C GLY A 403 12.08 5.30 10.19
N MET A 404 13.27 5.79 10.59
CA MET A 404 14.42 4.96 10.97
C MET A 404 14.46 4.78 12.48
N LEU A 405 14.88 3.62 12.93
CA LEU A 405 15.00 3.28 14.35
C LEU A 405 16.46 2.98 14.71
N PRO A 406 16.81 2.97 16.01
CA PRO A 406 18.13 2.54 16.46
C PRO A 406 18.54 1.20 15.89
N GLY A 407 19.77 1.11 15.37
CA GLY A 407 20.29 -0.06 14.67
C GLY A 407 20.05 -0.06 13.16
N ALA A 408 19.31 0.87 12.59
CA ALA A 408 19.20 1.04 11.15
C ALA A 408 20.55 1.53 10.56
N ASN A 409 20.89 1.04 9.37
CA ASN A 409 22.06 1.53 8.64
C ASN A 409 21.63 2.64 7.68
N ILE A 410 22.32 3.77 7.75
CA ILE A 410 22.06 4.96 6.94
C ILE A 410 23.26 5.33 6.10
N ILE A 411 23.02 6.01 4.99
CA ILE A 411 24.00 6.67 4.16
C ILE A 411 23.79 8.17 4.34
N VAL A 412 24.81 8.88 4.80
CA VAL A 412 24.84 10.34 4.88
C VAL A 412 25.73 10.86 3.76
N SER A 413 25.27 11.86 3.01
CA SER A 413 26.01 12.43 1.89
C SER A 413 25.68 13.90 1.69
N GLY A 414 26.60 14.63 1.05
CA GLY A 414 26.39 16.03 0.68
C GLY A 414 26.95 17.04 1.69
N CYS A 415 27.57 16.59 2.78
CA CYS A 415 28.30 17.48 3.69
C CYS A 415 29.67 17.82 3.13
N ASP A 416 30.11 19.08 3.31
CA ASP A 416 31.45 19.51 2.91
C ASP A 416 32.53 18.88 3.80
N GLN A 417 32.25 18.67 5.09
CA GLN A 417 33.11 17.96 6.01
C GLN A 417 32.96 16.46 5.80
N SER A 418 34.01 15.82 5.31
CA SER A 418 34.01 14.38 4.99
C SER A 418 33.68 13.47 6.16
N ALA A 419 33.95 13.90 7.40
CA ALA A 419 33.67 13.10 8.60
C ALA A 419 32.18 12.82 8.83
N TYR A 420 31.27 13.68 8.31
CA TYR A 420 29.83 13.44 8.36
C TYR A 420 29.34 12.45 7.30
N ASN A 421 30.05 12.33 6.16
CA ASN A 421 29.62 11.51 5.04
C ASN A 421 30.06 10.05 5.23
N GLY A 422 29.18 9.13 4.89
CA GLY A 422 29.49 7.70 4.96
C GLY A 422 28.28 6.82 5.28
N ILE A 423 28.58 5.56 5.61
CA ILE A 423 27.58 4.60 6.07
C ILE A 423 27.73 4.48 7.58
N PHE A 424 26.65 4.74 8.30
CA PHE A 424 26.64 4.73 9.75
C PHE A 424 25.45 3.94 10.30
N THR A 425 25.57 3.51 11.56
CA THR A 425 24.45 2.89 12.28
C THR A 425 23.80 3.92 13.20
N VAL A 426 22.49 4.04 13.11
CA VAL A 426 21.69 4.93 13.97
C VAL A 426 21.75 4.45 15.41
N THR A 427 22.06 5.33 16.34
CA THR A 427 22.21 5.02 17.76
C THR A 427 21.00 5.42 18.58
N ALA A 428 20.38 6.56 18.28
CA ALA A 428 19.15 7.02 18.92
C ALA A 428 18.25 7.75 17.92
N THR A 429 16.94 7.76 18.15
CA THR A 429 15.98 8.42 17.28
C THR A 429 14.88 9.13 18.03
N GLY A 430 14.47 10.29 17.48
CA GLY A 430 13.13 10.84 17.59
C GLY A 430 12.44 10.74 16.22
N PRO A 431 11.23 11.23 16.04
CA PRO A 431 10.54 11.18 14.74
C PRO A 431 11.28 11.94 13.63
N PHE A 432 11.90 13.05 13.97
CA PHE A 432 12.59 13.95 13.05
C PHE A 432 14.09 14.01 13.28
N THR A 433 14.58 13.40 14.34
CA THR A 433 15.99 13.45 14.74
C THR A 433 16.54 12.04 14.86
N LEU A 434 17.75 11.86 14.43
CA LEU A 434 18.50 10.63 14.65
C LEU A 434 19.95 10.96 14.99
N THR A 435 20.60 10.06 15.71
CA THR A 435 22.02 10.17 16.04
C THR A 435 22.79 9.01 15.47
N TYR A 436 24.06 9.28 15.11
CA TYR A 436 25.03 8.27 14.72
C TYR A 436 26.42 8.65 15.21
N THR A 437 27.35 7.72 15.18
CA THR A 437 28.75 7.96 15.58
C THR A 437 29.62 8.05 14.33
N ALA A 438 30.22 9.20 14.10
CA ALA A 438 31.20 9.39 13.05
C ALA A 438 32.55 8.69 13.39
N LEU A 439 33.31 8.33 12.38
CA LEU A 439 34.62 7.68 12.58
C LEU A 439 35.64 8.62 13.21
N THR A 440 35.54 9.91 12.90
CA THR A 440 36.37 10.96 13.45
C THR A 440 35.51 12.16 13.83
N SER A 441 35.94 12.95 14.79
CA SER A 441 35.22 14.18 15.13
C SER A 441 35.20 15.13 13.92
N PRO A 442 34.02 15.62 13.51
CA PRO A 442 33.92 16.60 12.43
C PRO A 442 34.67 17.88 12.72
N ALA A 443 35.28 18.46 11.70
CA ALA A 443 36.10 19.67 11.82
C ALA A 443 35.29 20.94 12.11
N ALA A 444 33.99 20.92 11.79
CA ALA A 444 33.07 22.01 12.05
C ALA A 444 31.69 21.49 12.38
N THR A 445 30.93 22.21 13.21
CA THR A 445 29.54 21.92 13.56
C THR A 445 28.78 23.26 13.61
N PRO A 446 27.56 23.34 13.01
CA PRO A 446 26.90 22.31 12.22
C PRO A 446 27.60 21.99 10.88
N ALA A 447 27.23 20.91 10.25
CA ALA A 447 27.70 20.52 8.91
C ALA A 447 27.33 21.59 7.89
N THR A 448 28.26 21.88 6.96
CA THR A 448 27.99 22.69 5.77
C THR A 448 27.89 21.80 4.55
N GLY A 449 27.21 22.26 3.49
CA GLY A 449 26.93 21.52 2.28
C GLY A 449 25.46 21.59 1.90
N PHE A 450 25.14 21.39 0.63
CA PHE A 450 23.74 21.41 0.17
C PHE A 450 23.59 20.68 -1.17
N PRO A 451 22.60 19.80 -1.33
CA PRO A 451 21.73 19.27 -0.26
C PRO A 451 22.44 18.20 0.59
N ILE A 452 22.20 18.19 1.88
CA ILE A 452 22.62 17.13 2.76
C ILE A 452 21.53 16.06 2.78
N ASN A 453 21.87 14.84 2.41
CA ASN A 453 20.92 13.73 2.29
C ASN A 453 21.22 12.62 3.29
N VAL A 454 20.16 12.06 3.85
CA VAL A 454 20.21 10.87 4.70
C VAL A 454 19.25 9.84 4.11
N SER A 455 19.75 8.65 3.81
CA SER A 455 18.94 7.57 3.25
C SER A 455 19.21 6.25 3.97
N PRO A 456 18.22 5.35 4.09
CA PRO A 456 18.48 4.00 4.58
C PRO A 456 19.39 3.26 3.58
N SER A 457 20.31 2.44 4.10
CA SER A 457 21.22 1.64 3.25
C SER A 457 20.44 0.50 2.58
N ASN A 458 20.15 -0.55 3.32
CA ASN A 458 19.32 -1.68 2.89
C ASN A 458 18.47 -2.19 4.05
N TRP A 459 17.37 -2.89 3.73
CA TRP A 459 16.51 -3.51 4.72
C TRP A 459 15.92 -4.82 4.20
N TYR A 460 15.20 -5.54 5.05
CA TYR A 460 14.48 -6.76 4.70
C TYR A 460 13.03 -6.68 5.17
N GLY A 461 12.14 -7.41 4.48
CA GLY A 461 10.77 -7.65 4.90
C GLY A 461 9.79 -6.49 4.77
N ALA A 462 10.28 -5.28 4.58
CA ALA A 462 9.46 -4.12 4.28
C ALA A 462 9.52 -3.83 2.77
N LYS A 463 8.40 -3.41 2.19
CA LYS A 463 8.27 -3.22 0.74
C LYS A 463 7.59 -1.90 0.42
N SER A 464 8.02 -1.31 -0.68
CA SER A 464 7.36 -0.16 -1.31
C SER A 464 6.86 -0.56 -2.69
N ARG A 465 5.63 -0.18 -3.06
CA ARG A 465 4.97 -0.55 -4.31
C ARG A 465 4.33 0.63 -4.98
N ILE A 466 4.42 0.71 -6.30
CA ILE A 466 3.85 1.78 -7.12
C ILE A 466 3.30 1.17 -8.41
N GLY A 467 2.05 1.44 -8.74
CA GLY A 467 1.49 0.95 -10.00
C GLY A 467 -0.04 1.03 -10.09
N MET A 468 -0.57 0.19 -10.94
CA MET A 468 -2.00 -0.01 -11.09
C MET A 468 -2.37 -1.40 -10.57
N PHE A 469 -2.86 -1.47 -9.35
CA PHE A 469 -3.16 -2.75 -8.71
C PHE A 469 -4.10 -2.59 -7.52
N ASP A 470 -4.71 -3.71 -7.16
CA ASP A 470 -5.46 -3.85 -5.91
C ASP A 470 -4.96 -5.07 -5.11
N GLN A 471 -5.75 -5.55 -4.17
CA GLN A 471 -5.39 -6.73 -3.38
C GLN A 471 -5.35 -8.03 -4.21
N GLN A 472 -5.94 -8.05 -5.39
CA GLN A 472 -6.18 -9.26 -6.15
C GLN A 472 -5.54 -9.26 -7.54
N ASN A 473 -5.45 -8.12 -8.19
CA ASN A 473 -4.98 -8.00 -9.57
C ASN A 473 -4.10 -6.77 -9.75
N GLY A 474 -3.29 -6.77 -10.78
CA GLY A 474 -2.62 -5.58 -11.27
C GLY A 474 -1.14 -5.73 -11.58
N PHE A 475 -0.52 -4.58 -11.78
CA PHE A 475 0.86 -4.44 -12.19
C PHE A 475 1.51 -3.34 -11.37
N PHE A 476 2.70 -3.59 -10.87
CA PHE A 476 3.40 -2.61 -10.07
C PHE A 476 4.91 -2.83 -10.04
N PHE A 477 5.62 -1.78 -9.76
CA PHE A 477 6.99 -1.82 -9.32
C PHE A 477 7.03 -2.09 -7.82
N GLU A 478 7.90 -2.97 -7.36
CA GLU A 478 8.12 -3.27 -5.95
C GLU A 478 9.61 -3.12 -5.63
N PHE A 479 9.91 -2.39 -4.57
CA PHE A 479 11.22 -2.38 -3.95
C PHE A 479 11.14 -3.04 -2.58
N ASP A 480 11.90 -4.10 -2.37
CA ASP A 480 11.86 -4.92 -1.15
C ASP A 480 12.96 -4.58 -0.13
N GLY A 481 13.64 -3.45 -0.35
CA GLY A 481 14.77 -3.02 0.45
C GLY A 481 16.13 -3.38 -0.13
N GLN A 482 16.19 -4.25 -1.12
CA GLN A 482 17.42 -4.68 -1.79
C GLN A 482 17.30 -4.70 -3.31
N THR A 483 16.22 -5.25 -3.82
CA THR A 483 16.01 -5.49 -5.25
C THR A 483 14.78 -4.76 -5.74
N MET A 484 14.89 -4.18 -6.91
CA MET A 484 13.75 -3.64 -7.66
C MET A 484 13.11 -4.76 -8.47
N TRP A 485 11.80 -4.87 -8.39
CA TRP A 485 10.99 -5.88 -9.06
C TRP A 485 9.92 -5.23 -9.93
N VAL A 486 9.63 -5.87 -11.03
CA VAL A 486 8.38 -5.73 -11.78
C VAL A 486 7.48 -6.89 -11.37
N VAL A 487 6.23 -6.60 -11.03
CA VAL A 487 5.32 -7.60 -10.48
C VAL A 487 4.00 -7.61 -11.23
N LYS A 488 3.55 -8.83 -11.58
CA LYS A 488 2.20 -9.12 -12.05
C LYS A 488 1.43 -9.87 -10.97
N ARG A 489 0.30 -9.32 -10.52
CA ARG A 489 -0.60 -9.92 -9.54
C ARG A 489 -1.83 -10.49 -10.20
N THR A 490 -2.20 -11.71 -9.85
CA THR A 490 -3.40 -12.38 -10.37
C THR A 490 -4.06 -13.26 -9.30
N THR A 491 -5.37 -13.47 -9.41
CA THR A 491 -6.17 -14.37 -8.55
C THR A 491 -6.86 -15.47 -9.34
N THR A 492 -6.37 -15.79 -10.52
CA THR A 492 -6.98 -16.80 -11.38
C THR A 492 -6.79 -18.22 -10.87
N GLN A 493 -5.76 -18.50 -10.07
CA GLN A 493 -5.50 -19.83 -9.54
C GLN A 493 -6.54 -20.24 -8.51
N GLN A 494 -7.33 -21.26 -8.84
CA GLN A 494 -8.30 -21.84 -7.92
C GLN A 494 -7.63 -22.84 -6.96
N ILE A 495 -8.15 -22.88 -5.72
CA ILE A 495 -7.83 -23.90 -4.74
C ILE A 495 -8.76 -25.11 -5.01
N SER A 496 -8.22 -26.32 -5.01
CA SER A 496 -9.02 -27.55 -5.22
C SER A 496 -10.08 -27.71 -4.14
N GLY A 497 -11.20 -28.30 -4.51
CA GLY A 497 -12.30 -28.61 -3.59
C GLY A 497 -13.18 -27.40 -3.25
N SER A 498 -13.91 -27.50 -2.18
CA SER A 498 -14.77 -26.46 -1.63
C SER A 498 -14.45 -26.17 -0.18
N ILE A 499 -14.74 -24.97 0.28
CA ILE A 499 -14.48 -24.50 1.64
C ILE A 499 -15.76 -24.14 2.38
N THR A 500 -15.69 -24.26 3.68
CA THR A 500 -16.72 -23.82 4.63
C THR A 500 -16.07 -22.94 5.70
N VAL A 501 -16.68 -21.81 6.00
CA VAL A 501 -16.22 -20.89 7.04
C VAL A 501 -17.40 -20.17 7.68
N ALA A 502 -17.41 -20.10 9.02
CA ALA A 502 -18.42 -19.35 9.75
C ALA A 502 -18.09 -17.85 9.80
N ALA A 503 -19.12 -17.01 9.89
CA ALA A 503 -18.92 -15.57 10.08
C ALA A 503 -18.12 -15.30 11.37
N GLY A 504 -17.11 -14.43 11.29
CA GLY A 504 -16.23 -14.11 12.41
C GLY A 504 -15.24 -15.23 12.79
N SER A 505 -15.12 -16.29 12.00
CA SER A 505 -14.20 -17.39 12.25
C SER A 505 -12.88 -17.23 11.51
N HIS A 506 -11.79 -17.58 12.17
CA HIS A 506 -10.48 -17.78 11.53
C HIS A 506 -10.35 -19.16 10.87
N LEU A 507 -11.15 -20.12 11.33
CA LEU A 507 -11.07 -21.52 10.89
C LEU A 507 -11.83 -21.72 9.57
N VAL A 508 -11.12 -22.17 8.56
CA VAL A 508 -11.65 -22.60 7.27
C VAL A 508 -11.50 -24.11 7.16
N THR A 509 -12.61 -24.80 6.94
CA THR A 509 -12.64 -26.23 6.69
C THR A 509 -12.89 -26.51 5.20
N GLY A 510 -12.33 -27.58 4.69
CA GLY A 510 -12.37 -27.92 3.28
C GLY A 510 -12.86 -29.34 3.01
N ILE A 511 -13.51 -29.52 1.86
CA ILE A 511 -13.93 -30.83 1.33
C ILE A 511 -13.17 -31.05 0.01
N ALA A 512 -12.45 -32.15 -0.07
CA ALA A 512 -11.57 -32.46 -1.22
C ALA A 512 -10.51 -31.39 -1.53
N THR A 513 -10.17 -30.59 -0.54
CA THR A 513 -9.13 -29.56 -0.65
C THR A 513 -7.72 -30.15 -0.48
N LYS A 514 -6.71 -29.41 -0.94
CA LYS A 514 -5.29 -29.78 -0.85
C LYS A 514 -4.47 -28.63 -0.26
N PHE A 515 -4.91 -28.09 0.86
CA PHE A 515 -4.29 -26.89 1.45
C PHE A 515 -2.78 -27.06 1.68
N ALA A 516 -2.35 -28.19 2.25
CA ALA A 516 -0.95 -28.43 2.54
C ALA A 516 -0.01 -28.45 1.33
N THR A 517 -0.55 -28.70 0.12
CA THR A 517 0.23 -28.74 -1.12
C THR A 517 0.05 -27.51 -1.99
N GLN A 518 -1.08 -26.82 -1.88
CA GLN A 518 -1.40 -25.66 -2.73
C GLN A 518 -1.13 -24.32 -2.07
N LEU A 519 -1.09 -24.27 -0.75
CA LEU A 519 -0.95 -23.05 0.04
C LEU A 519 0.31 -23.06 0.90
N ARG A 520 0.73 -21.86 1.29
CA ARG A 520 1.78 -21.60 2.29
C ARG A 520 1.26 -20.57 3.28
N PRO A 521 1.74 -20.58 4.53
CA PRO A 521 1.53 -19.46 5.43
C PRO A 521 2.02 -18.15 4.78
N GLY A 522 1.22 -17.09 4.90
CA GLY A 522 1.48 -15.81 4.23
C GLY A 522 0.86 -15.65 2.84
N ASP A 523 0.33 -16.71 2.24
CA ASP A 523 -0.40 -16.60 0.98
C ASP A 523 -1.66 -15.77 1.13
N ASN A 524 -1.95 -14.96 0.10
CA ASN A 524 -3.22 -14.26 0.00
C ASN A 524 -4.28 -15.16 -0.65
N ILE A 525 -5.40 -15.32 0.03
CA ILE A 525 -6.52 -16.15 -0.39
C ILE A 525 -7.73 -15.26 -0.60
N VAL A 526 -8.48 -15.51 -1.65
CA VAL A 526 -9.74 -14.83 -1.94
C VAL A 526 -10.90 -15.77 -1.68
N ILE A 527 -11.77 -15.36 -0.76
CA ILE A 527 -12.99 -16.06 -0.39
C ILE A 527 -14.16 -15.10 -0.62
N ARG A 528 -15.08 -15.44 -1.51
CA ARG A 528 -16.22 -14.58 -1.88
C ARG A 528 -15.84 -13.13 -2.14
N GLY A 529 -14.83 -12.91 -2.98
CA GLY A 529 -14.36 -11.57 -3.34
C GLY A 529 -13.55 -10.83 -2.28
N MET A 530 -13.42 -11.35 -1.07
CA MET A 530 -12.63 -10.76 0.02
C MET A 530 -11.26 -11.42 0.14
N SER A 531 -10.24 -10.61 0.41
CA SER A 531 -8.86 -11.09 0.56
C SER A 531 -8.51 -11.37 2.03
N TYR A 532 -7.85 -12.48 2.26
CA TYR A 532 -7.38 -12.97 3.54
C TYR A 532 -5.94 -13.46 3.43
N ILE A 533 -5.24 -13.51 4.53
CA ILE A 533 -3.92 -14.12 4.62
C ILE A 533 -4.06 -15.51 5.21
N CYS A 534 -3.48 -16.52 4.58
CA CYS A 534 -3.33 -17.84 5.15
C CYS A 534 -2.39 -17.75 6.36
N GLN A 535 -2.91 -17.89 7.56
CA GLN A 535 -2.13 -17.79 8.77
C GLN A 535 -1.34 -19.07 9.04
N SER A 536 -2.03 -20.20 8.97
CA SER A 536 -1.44 -21.52 9.13
C SER A 536 -2.27 -22.58 8.42
N ILE A 537 -1.65 -23.71 8.15
CA ILE A 537 -2.26 -24.86 7.51
C ILE A 537 -2.13 -26.05 8.47
N ASN A 538 -3.26 -26.52 9.00
CA ASN A 538 -3.31 -27.62 9.95
C ASN A 538 -3.34 -28.98 9.23
N SER A 539 -4.00 -29.04 8.07
CA SER A 539 -4.12 -30.25 7.25
C SER A 539 -4.51 -29.89 5.79
N ASN A 540 -4.72 -30.89 4.95
CA ASN A 540 -5.27 -30.67 3.62
C ASN A 540 -6.71 -30.12 3.62
N THR A 541 -7.42 -30.28 4.74
CA THR A 541 -8.82 -29.87 4.88
C THR A 541 -9.06 -28.83 5.95
N GLU A 542 -8.01 -28.29 6.55
CA GLU A 542 -8.14 -27.29 7.60
C GLU A 542 -7.01 -26.26 7.55
N MET A 543 -7.37 -24.99 7.56
CA MET A 543 -6.45 -23.86 7.63
C MET A 543 -7.02 -22.73 8.48
N LEU A 544 -6.15 -21.85 8.98
CA LEU A 544 -6.51 -20.61 9.63
C LEU A 544 -6.24 -19.44 8.68
N ILE A 545 -7.17 -18.49 8.65
CA ILE A 545 -7.07 -17.25 7.89
C ILE A 545 -6.99 -16.03 8.80
N TYR A 546 -6.42 -14.96 8.29
CA TYR A 546 -6.39 -13.68 8.97
C TYR A 546 -6.71 -12.53 7.98
N PRO A 547 -7.53 -11.55 8.35
CA PRO A 547 -8.40 -11.50 9.55
C PRO A 547 -9.44 -12.64 9.53
N GLU A 548 -10.25 -12.71 10.57
CA GLU A 548 -11.41 -13.63 10.59
C GLU A 548 -12.34 -13.35 9.40
N TYR A 549 -13.12 -14.35 8.99
CA TYR A 549 -14.04 -14.22 7.86
C TYR A 549 -15.05 -13.08 8.11
N ARG A 550 -15.00 -12.09 7.25
CA ARG A 550 -15.75 -10.81 7.39
C ARG A 550 -17.15 -10.87 6.79
N GLY A 551 -17.48 -11.94 6.09
CA GLY A 551 -18.84 -12.12 5.58
C GLY A 551 -19.83 -12.36 6.70
N VAL A 552 -21.07 -11.99 6.48
CA VAL A 552 -22.12 -12.02 7.49
C VAL A 552 -22.80 -13.38 7.58
N THR A 553 -22.92 -14.03 6.44
CA THR A 553 -23.47 -15.38 6.36
C THR A 553 -22.36 -16.40 6.31
N PRO A 554 -22.49 -17.52 7.03
CA PRO A 554 -21.58 -18.63 6.90
C PRO A 554 -21.48 -19.06 5.44
N ILE A 555 -20.28 -19.38 5.00
CA ILE A 555 -20.06 -19.98 3.70
C ILE A 555 -20.08 -21.49 3.83
N ILE A 556 -20.81 -22.15 2.97
CA ILE A 556 -20.88 -23.60 2.88
C ILE A 556 -20.58 -23.97 1.43
N ASN A 557 -19.58 -24.84 1.23
CA ASN A 557 -19.21 -25.38 -0.10
C ASN A 557 -18.89 -24.32 -1.17
N ALA A 558 -18.22 -23.24 -0.80
CA ALA A 558 -17.76 -22.24 -1.74
C ALA A 558 -16.36 -22.56 -2.29
N GLN A 559 -16.04 -22.00 -3.44
CA GLN A 559 -14.69 -22.04 -3.99
C GLN A 559 -13.85 -20.87 -3.50
N ALA A 560 -12.55 -21.12 -3.36
CA ALA A 560 -11.56 -20.08 -3.04
C ALA A 560 -10.47 -20.05 -4.10
N SER A 561 -9.78 -18.92 -4.20
CA SER A 561 -8.63 -18.75 -5.10
C SER A 561 -7.45 -18.16 -4.35
N LYS A 562 -6.27 -18.36 -4.90
CA LYS A 562 -5.01 -17.81 -4.41
C LYS A 562 -4.59 -16.60 -5.25
N THR A 563 -4.12 -15.55 -4.59
CA THR A 563 -3.45 -14.43 -5.24
C THR A 563 -1.97 -14.76 -5.45
N ILE A 564 -1.49 -14.58 -6.66
CA ILE A 564 -0.10 -14.87 -7.05
C ILE A 564 0.57 -13.60 -7.53
N ASP A 565 1.72 -13.31 -6.99
CA ASP A 565 2.64 -12.27 -7.44
C ASP A 565 3.76 -12.94 -8.25
N THR A 566 3.72 -12.80 -9.58
CA THR A 566 4.82 -13.18 -10.47
C THR A 566 5.81 -12.01 -10.53
N LYS A 567 7.05 -12.26 -10.10
CA LYS A 567 8.06 -11.22 -9.92
C LYS A 567 9.23 -11.39 -10.89
N PHE A 568 9.68 -10.27 -11.46
CA PHE A 568 10.84 -10.19 -12.33
C PHE A 568 11.86 -9.23 -11.72
N ALA A 569 13.00 -9.76 -11.28
CA ALA A 569 14.06 -8.95 -10.71
C ALA A 569 14.68 -8.00 -11.74
N GLN A 570 15.20 -6.86 -11.32
CA GLN A 570 15.83 -5.88 -12.21
C GLN A 570 16.88 -6.52 -13.13
N SER A 571 17.69 -7.41 -12.60
CA SER A 571 18.72 -8.14 -13.38
C SER A 571 18.18 -9.08 -14.46
N SER A 572 16.87 -9.39 -14.41
CA SER A 572 16.16 -10.26 -15.37
C SER A 572 15.16 -9.50 -16.25
N TRP A 573 15.17 -8.18 -16.23
CA TRP A 573 14.30 -7.41 -17.12
C TRP A 573 14.69 -7.61 -18.58
N ASN A 574 13.71 -7.78 -19.43
CA ASN A 574 13.90 -8.33 -20.78
C ASN A 574 14.04 -7.27 -21.89
N ILE A 575 14.01 -5.97 -21.57
CA ILE A 575 14.24 -4.89 -22.52
C ILE A 575 15.51 -4.13 -22.10
N ASP A 576 15.54 -3.61 -20.88
CA ASP A 576 16.68 -2.88 -20.33
C ASP A 576 16.74 -3.09 -18.82
N THR A 577 17.89 -3.51 -18.30
CA THR A 577 18.09 -3.75 -16.87
C THR A 577 18.17 -2.46 -16.06
N CYS A 578 18.32 -1.32 -16.73
CA CYS A 578 18.45 -0.01 -16.08
C CYS A 578 19.49 0.03 -14.96
N ASP A 579 20.61 -0.69 -15.15
CA ASP A 579 21.76 -0.76 -14.24
C ASP A 579 23.00 -0.03 -14.77
N GLY A 580 22.81 0.77 -15.84
CA GLY A 580 23.87 1.49 -16.55
C GLY A 580 24.54 0.68 -17.64
N ASN A 581 24.27 -0.63 -17.76
CA ASN A 581 24.87 -1.51 -18.77
C ASN A 581 23.88 -1.86 -19.92
N GLY A 582 22.60 -1.52 -19.77
CA GLY A 582 21.61 -1.75 -20.80
C GLY A 582 21.72 -0.79 -21.98
N ALA A 583 20.87 -0.99 -22.99
CA ALA A 583 20.88 -0.21 -24.24
C ALA A 583 20.64 1.30 -24.03
N SER A 584 19.90 1.68 -23.02
CA SER A 584 19.64 3.07 -22.67
C SER A 584 20.78 3.76 -21.91
N LEU A 585 21.71 3.00 -21.34
CA LEU A 585 22.71 3.43 -20.38
C LEU A 585 22.10 4.10 -19.13
N TYR A 586 20.82 3.90 -18.90
CA TYR A 586 20.13 4.42 -17.73
C TYR A 586 20.52 3.63 -16.50
N ASN A 587 20.96 4.35 -15.46
CA ASN A 587 21.30 3.75 -14.17
C ASN A 587 20.29 4.22 -13.13
N LEU A 588 19.42 3.31 -12.72
CA LEU A 588 18.31 3.58 -11.82
C LEU A 588 18.79 3.80 -10.38
N ASP A 589 18.61 4.99 -9.87
CA ASP A 589 18.88 5.33 -8.48
C ASP A 589 17.55 5.59 -7.74
N LEU A 590 17.11 4.62 -6.94
CA LEU A 590 15.85 4.67 -6.21
C LEU A 590 15.83 5.68 -5.05
N THR A 591 16.97 6.27 -4.69
CA THR A 591 17.04 7.36 -3.70
C THR A 591 16.68 8.70 -4.32
N LYS A 592 16.61 8.77 -5.64
CA LYS A 592 16.24 9.96 -6.41
C LYS A 592 14.82 9.84 -6.94
N MET A 593 14.24 10.98 -7.27
CA MET A 593 12.93 11.03 -7.91
C MET A 593 12.99 10.34 -9.27
N GLN A 594 12.10 9.37 -9.48
CA GLN A 594 11.93 8.64 -10.72
C GLN A 594 10.56 8.92 -11.31
N MET A 595 10.48 8.99 -12.63
CA MET A 595 9.20 8.98 -13.34
C MET A 595 8.90 7.55 -13.76
N PHE A 596 8.06 6.88 -12.99
CA PHE A 596 7.58 5.53 -13.28
C PHE A 596 6.53 5.55 -14.37
N TYR A 597 6.54 4.52 -15.21
CA TYR A 597 5.67 4.39 -16.35
C TYR A 597 5.19 2.94 -16.51
N ILE A 598 3.88 2.73 -16.67
CA ILE A 598 3.28 1.43 -16.95
C ILE A 598 2.20 1.64 -18.01
N ASP A 599 2.22 0.86 -19.08
CA ASP A 599 1.12 0.80 -20.01
C ASP A 599 0.66 -0.64 -20.25
N TYR A 600 -0.62 -0.79 -20.52
CA TYR A 600 -1.19 -2.10 -20.77
C TYR A 600 -2.46 -2.05 -21.62
N SER A 601 -2.69 -3.11 -22.34
CA SER A 601 -4.00 -3.49 -22.86
C SER A 601 -4.43 -4.81 -22.23
N TRP A 602 -5.71 -4.95 -21.88
CA TRP A 602 -6.13 -6.14 -21.17
C TRP A 602 -6.56 -7.28 -22.09
N TYR A 603 -7.74 -7.25 -22.69
CA TYR A 603 -8.33 -8.36 -23.48
C TYR A 603 -8.16 -9.78 -22.90
N GLY A 604 -7.67 -9.91 -21.67
CA GLY A 604 -7.27 -11.18 -21.06
C GLY A 604 -5.92 -11.74 -21.55
N ALA A 605 -5.37 -11.22 -22.65
CA ALA A 605 -4.14 -11.69 -23.27
C ALA A 605 -3.17 -10.56 -23.69
N GLY A 606 -3.49 -9.32 -23.40
CA GLY A 606 -2.69 -8.16 -23.81
C GLY A 606 -1.31 -8.10 -23.13
N ALA A 607 -0.43 -7.30 -23.70
CA ALA A 607 0.90 -7.08 -23.14
C ALA A 607 0.88 -5.94 -22.11
N VAL A 608 1.83 -6.01 -21.17
CA VAL A 608 2.10 -4.96 -20.18
C VAL A 608 3.54 -4.53 -20.32
N ARG A 609 3.79 -3.22 -20.39
CA ARG A 609 5.13 -2.65 -20.45
C ARG A 609 5.40 -1.78 -19.23
N PHE A 610 6.62 -1.85 -18.76
CA PHE A 610 7.13 -1.09 -17.63
C PHE A 610 8.31 -0.27 -18.08
N GLY A 611 8.43 0.94 -17.56
CA GLY A 611 9.52 1.83 -17.93
C GLY A 611 9.71 3.00 -16.99
N PHE A 612 10.68 3.82 -17.36
CA PHE A 612 11.01 5.08 -16.71
C PHE A 612 11.12 6.17 -17.75
N LYS A 613 10.91 7.42 -17.36
CA LYS A 613 11.29 8.55 -18.20
C LYS A 613 12.69 9.00 -17.84
N ASN A 614 13.56 9.13 -18.83
CA ASN A 614 14.90 9.65 -18.67
C ASN A 614 14.92 11.19 -18.56
N ASN A 615 16.11 11.76 -18.38
CA ASN A 615 16.32 13.22 -18.30
C ASN A 615 16.00 13.99 -19.60
N ARG A 616 15.74 13.29 -20.72
CA ARG A 616 15.29 13.87 -21.98
C ARG A 616 13.77 13.79 -22.15
N GLY A 617 13.06 13.19 -21.19
CA GLY A 617 11.61 12.96 -21.28
C GLY A 617 11.22 11.74 -22.12
N GLU A 618 12.19 10.97 -22.62
CA GLU A 618 11.95 9.74 -23.38
C GLU A 618 11.60 8.59 -22.45
N ILE A 619 10.68 7.71 -22.87
CA ILE A 619 10.32 6.51 -22.13
C ILE A 619 11.36 5.43 -22.43
N ILE A 620 12.03 4.97 -21.39
CA ILE A 620 12.90 3.80 -21.43
C ILE A 620 12.06 2.64 -20.89
N TYR A 621 11.65 1.74 -21.79
CA TYR A 621 11.03 0.50 -21.35
C TYR A 621 12.09 -0.44 -20.75
N CYS A 622 11.81 -0.94 -19.56
CA CYS A 622 12.72 -1.86 -18.87
C CYS A 622 12.26 -3.32 -18.97
N HIS A 623 10.95 -3.55 -18.90
CA HIS A 623 10.41 -4.91 -18.94
C HIS A 623 9.06 -4.97 -19.67
N ARG A 624 8.83 -6.08 -20.37
CA ARG A 624 7.55 -6.38 -21.02
C ARG A 624 7.07 -7.76 -20.62
N ILE A 625 5.82 -7.83 -20.18
CA ILE A 625 5.12 -9.09 -19.92
C ILE A 625 4.22 -9.37 -21.12
N VAL A 626 4.46 -10.48 -21.80
CA VAL A 626 3.66 -10.97 -22.93
C VAL A 626 2.74 -12.07 -22.44
N ASN A 627 1.45 -11.97 -22.76
CA ASN A 627 0.43 -12.93 -22.32
C ASN A 627 -0.27 -13.63 -23.50
N ASN A 628 -0.24 -13.02 -24.70
CA ASN A 628 -0.81 -13.63 -25.90
C ASN A 628 0.03 -14.82 -26.38
N ASN A 629 -0.63 -15.86 -26.85
CA ASN A 629 0.02 -17.12 -27.31
C ASN A 629 0.93 -17.77 -26.24
N THR A 630 0.67 -17.47 -24.95
CA THR A 630 1.49 -17.95 -23.83
C THR A 630 0.62 -18.62 -22.78
N ASN A 631 -0.53 -18.00 -22.47
CA ASN A 631 -1.43 -18.44 -21.41
C ASN A 631 -2.65 -19.15 -22.00
N THR A 632 -3.17 -20.14 -21.26
CA THR A 632 -4.43 -20.84 -21.57
C THR A 632 -5.65 -20.17 -20.95
N GLU A 633 -5.43 -19.18 -20.06
CA GLU A 633 -6.44 -18.42 -19.35
C GLU A 633 -6.11 -16.92 -19.38
N ALA A 634 -7.09 -16.09 -19.08
CA ALA A 634 -6.84 -14.66 -18.93
C ALA A 634 -5.77 -14.42 -17.84
N TYR A 635 -4.77 -13.64 -18.19
CA TYR A 635 -3.64 -13.37 -17.28
C TYR A 635 -4.04 -12.60 -16.03
N MET A 636 -5.19 -11.97 -16.03
CA MET A 636 -5.76 -11.20 -14.93
C MET A 636 -7.29 -11.17 -15.09
N ARG A 637 -8.00 -11.19 -13.98
CA ARG A 637 -9.45 -11.30 -13.98
C ARG A 637 -10.18 -10.07 -14.52
N SER A 638 -9.63 -8.89 -14.32
CA SER A 638 -10.24 -7.62 -14.70
C SER A 638 -9.20 -6.65 -15.21
N GLY A 639 -9.54 -5.89 -16.23
CA GLY A 639 -8.75 -4.76 -16.71
C GLY A 639 -8.99 -3.48 -15.93
N ASN A 640 -10.01 -3.44 -15.05
CA ASN A 640 -10.35 -2.27 -14.25
C ASN A 640 -9.41 -2.19 -13.05
N MET A 641 -8.58 -1.15 -12.98
CA MET A 641 -7.56 -0.96 -11.96
C MET A 641 -7.66 0.42 -11.33
N CYS A 642 -7.16 0.55 -10.12
CA CYS A 642 -6.87 1.84 -9.47
C CYS A 642 -5.38 2.14 -9.56
N ALA A 643 -5.01 3.41 -9.54
CA ALA A 643 -3.63 3.82 -9.31
C ALA A 643 -3.35 3.72 -7.80
N ARG A 644 -2.24 3.08 -7.43
CA ARG A 644 -1.97 2.76 -6.03
C ARG A 644 -0.49 2.85 -5.69
N TYR A 645 -0.26 3.40 -4.53
CA TYR A 645 1.01 3.40 -3.82
C TYR A 645 0.83 2.64 -2.52
N GLU A 646 1.81 1.86 -2.15
CA GLU A 646 1.73 1.04 -0.95
C GLU A 646 3.08 0.91 -0.29
N THR A 647 3.10 1.02 1.04
CA THR A 647 4.19 0.52 1.86
C THR A 647 3.66 -0.59 2.75
N ASN A 648 4.43 -1.63 2.94
CA ASN A 648 4.03 -2.69 3.84
C ASN A 648 5.22 -3.31 4.57
N THR A 649 4.94 -3.84 5.75
CA THR A 649 5.82 -4.66 6.56
C THR A 649 5.29 -6.10 6.65
N LEU A 650 4.64 -6.57 5.60
CA LEU A 650 4.21 -7.97 5.46
C LEU A 650 5.44 -8.81 5.11
N ALA A 651 6.27 -9.07 6.12
CA ALA A 651 7.45 -9.89 5.95
C ALA A 651 7.06 -11.33 5.62
N PRO A 652 7.87 -12.02 4.84
CA PRO A 652 7.70 -13.45 4.67
C PRO A 652 7.75 -14.16 6.02
N TYR A 653 6.86 -15.11 6.21
CA TYR A 653 6.94 -16.03 7.33
C TYR A 653 6.69 -17.46 6.87
N THR A 654 7.15 -18.39 7.69
CA THR A 654 6.98 -19.84 7.52
C THR A 654 6.65 -20.45 8.87
N ILE A 655 6.50 -21.74 8.93
CA ILE A 655 6.27 -22.47 10.19
C ILE A 655 7.37 -23.50 10.41
N LEU A 656 7.63 -23.80 11.67
CA LEU A 656 8.53 -24.90 12.04
C LEU A 656 7.95 -26.25 11.58
N THR A 657 8.82 -27.13 11.10
CA THR A 657 8.51 -28.54 10.78
C THR A 657 9.17 -29.50 11.76
N SER A 658 10.03 -29.01 12.64
CA SER A 658 10.61 -29.73 13.76
C SER A 658 10.82 -28.79 14.94
N SER A 659 10.95 -29.33 16.14
CA SER A 659 11.21 -28.54 17.35
C SER A 659 12.57 -27.89 17.29
N VAL A 660 12.68 -26.66 17.80
CA VAL A 660 13.94 -25.94 18.02
C VAL A 660 14.24 -25.99 19.51
N THR A 661 15.41 -26.46 19.90
CA THR A 661 15.80 -26.58 21.30
C THR A 661 16.80 -25.54 21.71
N SER A 662 16.84 -25.17 22.97
CA SER A 662 17.80 -24.22 23.53
C SER A 662 19.25 -24.69 23.39
N GLY A 663 19.47 -26.01 23.25
CA GLY A 663 20.80 -26.59 23.00
C GLY A 663 21.33 -26.43 21.57
N MET A 664 20.50 -25.98 20.60
CA MET A 664 20.97 -25.71 19.25
C MET A 664 21.88 -24.48 19.24
N SER A 665 23.06 -24.64 18.63
CA SER A 665 24.09 -23.61 18.56
C SER A 665 24.37 -23.17 17.12
N THR A 666 25.32 -22.26 16.94
CA THR A 666 25.83 -21.84 15.62
C THR A 666 26.15 -23.05 14.76
N GLY A 667 25.70 -23.06 13.51
CA GLY A 667 25.83 -24.14 12.56
C GLY A 667 24.70 -25.19 12.61
N SER A 668 23.90 -25.24 13.66
CA SER A 668 22.68 -26.06 13.70
C SER A 668 21.63 -25.52 12.72
N THR A 669 20.68 -26.36 12.29
CA THR A 669 19.65 -25.98 11.31
C THR A 669 18.27 -25.96 11.93
N ILE A 670 17.50 -24.90 11.66
CA ILE A 670 16.08 -24.80 11.96
C ILE A 670 15.32 -25.33 10.75
N SER A 671 14.50 -26.36 10.95
CA SER A 671 13.66 -26.91 9.89
C SER A 671 12.34 -26.18 9.80
N VAL A 672 12.00 -25.72 8.60
CA VAL A 672 10.81 -24.93 8.30
C VAL A 672 10.12 -25.45 7.04
N LEU A 673 8.88 -25.05 6.81
CA LEU A 673 8.09 -25.52 5.69
C LEU A 673 8.64 -25.03 4.33
N ASP A 674 9.01 -23.75 4.26
CA ASP A 674 9.47 -23.11 3.03
C ASP A 674 10.31 -21.88 3.36
N THR A 675 11.41 -21.68 2.66
CA THR A 675 12.28 -20.51 2.77
C THR A 675 12.40 -19.73 1.46
N SER A 676 11.58 -20.04 0.44
CA SER A 676 11.73 -19.46 -0.91
C SER A 676 11.73 -17.94 -0.90
N LEU A 677 10.93 -17.33 -0.02
CA LEU A 677 10.80 -15.89 0.13
C LEU A 677 11.81 -15.26 1.09
N PHE A 678 12.68 -16.05 1.73
CA PHE A 678 13.67 -15.54 2.67
C PHE A 678 14.98 -15.20 1.93
N PRO A 679 15.70 -14.15 2.36
CA PRO A 679 17.02 -13.85 1.82
C PRO A 679 18.05 -14.96 2.16
N PRO A 680 19.23 -14.97 1.51
CA PRO A 680 20.26 -15.97 1.80
C PRO A 680 20.73 -15.98 3.26
N SER A 681 20.74 -14.84 3.91
CA SER A 681 21.04 -14.66 5.33
C SER A 681 20.17 -13.56 5.92
N GLY A 682 20.00 -13.54 7.23
CA GLY A 682 19.17 -12.54 7.90
C GLY A 682 18.85 -12.89 9.33
N THR A 683 17.84 -12.25 9.88
CA THR A 683 17.32 -12.53 11.22
C THR A 683 15.88 -12.97 11.13
N VAL A 684 15.49 -13.94 11.91
CA VAL A 684 14.12 -14.41 12.05
C VAL A 684 13.65 -14.24 13.49
N LEU A 685 12.35 -14.00 13.64
CA LEU A 685 11.63 -14.04 14.88
C LEU A 685 10.85 -15.34 14.95
N ILE A 686 11.04 -16.11 16.02
CA ILE A 686 10.23 -17.30 16.28
C ILE A 686 9.18 -16.97 17.33
N THR A 687 7.93 -17.21 17.00
CA THR A 687 6.77 -16.94 17.86
C THR A 687 5.72 -18.03 17.72
N ARG A 688 4.89 -18.19 18.75
CA ARG A 688 3.66 -18.99 18.68
C ARG A 688 2.46 -18.08 18.83
N PRO A 689 1.81 -17.64 17.75
CA PRO A 689 0.63 -16.80 17.82
C PRO A 689 -0.50 -17.45 18.64
N GLY A 690 -1.17 -16.64 19.46
CA GLY A 690 -2.28 -17.10 20.30
C GLY A 690 -1.88 -17.85 21.59
N SER A 691 -0.58 -18.06 21.85
CA SER A 691 -0.12 -18.65 23.11
C SER A 691 0.48 -17.56 24.01
N GLN A 692 -0.14 -17.32 25.14
CA GLN A 692 0.29 -16.31 26.11
C GLN A 692 1.59 -16.66 26.85
N SER A 693 1.98 -17.92 26.83
CA SER A 693 3.17 -18.42 27.52
C SER A 693 4.29 -18.90 26.59
N ALA A 694 4.12 -18.75 25.28
CA ALA A 694 5.15 -19.21 24.35
C ALA A 694 6.37 -18.27 24.38
N PRO A 695 7.57 -18.81 24.35
CA PRO A 695 8.78 -18.01 24.24
C PRO A 695 8.85 -17.27 22.91
N ILE A 696 9.58 -16.17 22.90
CA ILE A 696 9.89 -15.38 21.71
C ILE A 696 11.40 -15.28 21.60
N GLU A 697 11.96 -15.53 20.43
CA GLU A 697 13.41 -15.40 20.22
C GLU A 697 13.73 -14.87 18.83
N TYR A 698 14.71 -13.97 18.78
CA TYR A 698 15.35 -13.55 17.54
C TYR A 698 16.60 -14.39 17.29
N ILE A 699 16.67 -14.98 16.10
CA ILE A 699 17.76 -15.85 15.68
C ILE A 699 18.30 -15.34 14.37
N THR A 700 19.63 -15.10 14.28
CA THR A 700 20.28 -14.82 13.00
C THR A 700 20.65 -16.14 12.31
N TYR A 701 20.49 -16.15 10.99
CA TYR A 701 20.93 -17.28 10.17
C TYR A 701 21.90 -16.81 9.09
N SER A 702 22.87 -17.64 8.76
CA SER A 702 23.95 -17.34 7.80
C SER A 702 23.75 -18.00 6.44
N ALA A 703 22.90 -19.02 6.35
CA ALA A 703 22.61 -19.74 5.12
C ALA A 703 21.21 -20.36 5.17
N LYS A 704 20.67 -20.68 4.02
CA LYS A 704 19.38 -21.37 3.89
C LYS A 704 19.43 -22.47 2.83
N THR A 705 18.57 -23.46 2.98
CA THR A 705 18.10 -24.35 1.90
C THR A 705 16.63 -24.06 1.61
N SER A 706 15.96 -24.86 0.80
CA SER A 706 14.51 -24.70 0.56
C SER A 706 13.66 -24.88 1.82
N THR A 707 14.16 -25.59 2.83
CA THR A 707 13.40 -25.98 4.04
C THR A 707 14.18 -25.82 5.34
N THR A 708 15.36 -25.23 5.32
CA THR A 708 16.17 -25.03 6.53
C THR A 708 16.83 -23.67 6.57
N LEU A 709 17.06 -23.16 7.79
CA LEU A 709 17.84 -21.97 8.09
C LEU A 709 19.02 -22.38 8.98
N THR A 710 20.26 -22.04 8.61
CA THR A 710 21.46 -22.35 9.41
C THR A 710 21.69 -21.26 10.44
N ILE A 711 21.68 -21.61 11.72
CA ILE A 711 21.84 -20.66 12.83
C ILE A 711 23.24 -20.03 12.80
N ALA A 712 23.29 -18.71 12.82
CA ALA A 712 24.53 -17.94 13.04
C ALA A 712 24.66 -17.50 14.50
N SER A 713 23.58 -17.02 15.11
CA SER A 713 23.54 -16.67 16.54
C SER A 713 22.11 -16.73 17.08
N ARG A 714 21.99 -16.97 18.41
CA ARG A 714 20.74 -17.10 19.14
C ARG A 714 20.57 -15.95 20.12
N ALA A 715 19.31 -15.73 20.54
CA ALA A 715 18.96 -14.72 21.54
C ALA A 715 19.50 -13.31 21.23
N VAL A 716 19.46 -12.91 19.94
CA VAL A 716 19.86 -11.57 19.54
C VAL A 716 18.77 -10.55 19.87
N PHE A 717 19.09 -9.27 19.96
CA PHE A 717 18.15 -8.15 20.19
C PHE A 717 17.33 -8.21 21.48
N GLY A 718 17.73 -9.01 22.49
CA GLY A 718 17.13 -8.99 23.82
C GLY A 718 15.68 -9.51 23.92
N GLY A 719 15.19 -10.20 22.91
CA GLY A 719 13.86 -10.85 22.94
C GLY A 719 13.78 -11.96 23.98
N ALA A 720 14.88 -12.64 24.22
CA ALA A 720 15.14 -13.55 25.33
C ALA A 720 16.59 -13.36 25.78
N SER A 721 16.85 -13.52 27.07
CA SER A 721 18.22 -13.46 27.60
C SER A 721 19.02 -14.74 27.30
N THR A 722 18.33 -15.80 26.89
CA THR A 722 18.89 -17.12 26.59
C THR A 722 18.13 -17.76 25.44
N ALA A 723 18.76 -18.71 24.76
CA ALA A 723 18.12 -19.51 23.74
C ALA A 723 16.90 -20.27 24.30
N GLN A 724 15.81 -20.26 23.54
CA GLN A 724 14.51 -20.81 23.97
C GLN A 724 14.20 -22.13 23.27
N ASP A 725 13.30 -22.90 23.88
CA ASP A 725 12.76 -24.12 23.32
C ASP A 725 11.43 -23.84 22.61
N PHE A 726 11.31 -24.27 21.34
CA PHE A 726 10.09 -24.16 20.55
C PHE A 726 9.66 -25.56 20.13
N THR A 727 8.55 -26.00 20.67
CA THR A 727 7.98 -27.32 20.37
C THR A 727 7.23 -27.26 19.04
N TYR A 728 7.53 -28.19 18.15
CA TYR A 728 6.74 -28.40 16.93
C TYR A 728 5.35 -28.97 17.29
N SER A 729 4.32 -28.39 16.70
CA SER A 729 2.95 -28.88 16.81
C SER A 729 2.19 -28.56 15.54
N VAL A 730 1.49 -29.56 15.01
CA VAL A 730 0.64 -29.37 13.81
C VAL A 730 -0.62 -28.56 14.14
N SER A 731 -1.19 -28.77 15.32
CA SER A 731 -2.43 -28.08 15.76
C SER A 731 -2.19 -26.65 16.27
N ALA A 732 -0.94 -26.31 16.61
CA ALA A 732 -0.55 -24.99 17.06
C ALA A 732 0.83 -24.64 16.47
N PRO A 733 0.90 -24.30 15.17
CA PRO A 733 2.16 -24.11 14.49
C PRO A 733 2.92 -22.91 15.05
N THR A 734 4.22 -23.11 15.27
CA THR A 734 5.14 -22.05 15.64
C THR A 734 5.59 -21.33 14.38
N GLN A 735 5.45 -20.02 14.34
CA GLN A 735 5.80 -19.17 13.21
C GLN A 735 7.28 -18.76 13.26
N VAL A 736 7.88 -18.67 12.11
CA VAL A 736 9.22 -18.16 11.86
C VAL A 736 9.09 -17.02 10.87
N GLU A 737 9.23 -15.79 11.35
CA GLU A 737 9.00 -14.57 10.57
C GLU A 737 10.34 -13.91 10.25
N LEU A 738 10.51 -13.43 9.03
CA LEU A 738 11.67 -12.63 8.68
C LEU A 738 11.61 -11.30 9.45
N TYR A 739 12.66 -10.99 10.19
CA TYR A 739 12.75 -9.73 10.90
C TYR A 739 12.98 -8.57 9.93
N THR A 740 12.08 -7.60 9.96
CA THR A 740 12.10 -6.46 9.04
C THR A 740 13.18 -5.43 9.34
N GLY A 741 13.92 -5.62 10.43
CA GLY A 741 14.93 -4.68 10.88
C GLY A 741 14.32 -3.45 11.55
N ASN A 742 15.13 -2.40 11.62
CA ASN A 742 14.77 -1.16 12.31
C ASN A 742 14.38 -0.06 11.31
N PHE A 743 13.62 -0.41 10.28
CA PHE A 743 13.19 0.52 9.25
C PHE A 743 11.70 0.40 8.95
N ALA A 744 11.01 1.54 8.99
CA ALA A 744 9.64 1.67 8.52
C ALA A 744 9.68 2.26 7.08
N PRO A 745 9.15 1.55 6.07
CA PRO A 745 9.23 2.00 4.69
C PRO A 745 8.38 3.25 4.48
N ALA A 746 8.86 4.14 3.63
CA ALA A 746 8.16 5.34 3.22
C ALA A 746 8.15 5.48 1.70
N VAL A 747 7.09 6.03 1.16
CA VAL A 747 6.98 6.43 -0.25
C VAL A 747 6.63 7.90 -0.31
N SER A 748 7.32 8.63 -1.17
CA SER A 748 6.95 9.99 -1.54
C SER A 748 6.56 10.02 -3.01
N HIS A 749 5.51 10.77 -3.35
CA HIS A 749 5.08 10.96 -4.73
C HIS A 749 4.56 12.38 -4.95
N TRP A 750 4.65 12.89 -6.18
CA TRP A 750 4.35 14.28 -6.51
C TRP A 750 3.20 14.41 -7.47
N GLY A 751 3.21 13.70 -8.56
CA GLY A 751 2.13 13.73 -9.54
C GLY A 751 1.75 12.32 -9.98
N SER A 752 0.52 12.19 -10.43
CA SER A 752 -0.02 10.91 -10.94
C SER A 752 -0.95 11.18 -12.09
N SER A 753 -0.76 10.46 -13.18
CA SER A 753 -1.63 10.53 -14.35
C SER A 753 -1.99 9.12 -14.81
N VAL A 754 -3.27 8.95 -15.16
CA VAL A 754 -3.77 7.76 -15.86
C VAL A 754 -4.47 8.23 -17.11
N ILE A 755 -3.98 7.78 -18.25
CA ILE A 755 -4.44 8.17 -19.58
C ILE A 755 -4.96 6.93 -20.28
N MET A 756 -6.06 7.07 -21.01
CA MET A 756 -6.62 6.04 -21.90
C MET A 756 -6.56 6.50 -23.34
N ASP A 757 -6.29 5.57 -24.25
CA ASP A 757 -6.39 5.82 -25.69
C ASP A 757 -7.83 6.13 -26.09
N GLY A 758 -8.07 7.36 -26.54
CA GLY A 758 -9.37 7.82 -27.01
C GLY A 758 -10.40 8.10 -25.93
N LYS A 759 -11.51 8.66 -26.32
CA LYS A 759 -12.58 9.06 -25.40
C LYS A 759 -13.23 7.87 -24.71
N TYR A 760 -13.60 8.06 -23.45
CA TYR A 760 -14.48 7.16 -22.74
C TYR A 760 -15.87 7.18 -23.37
N ASP A 761 -16.42 6.01 -23.63
CA ASP A 761 -17.75 5.85 -24.20
C ASP A 761 -18.77 5.65 -23.07
N ASP A 762 -19.38 6.75 -22.63
CA ASP A 762 -20.40 6.78 -21.58
C ASP A 762 -21.76 6.26 -22.06
N ASP A 763 -21.99 6.19 -23.38
CA ASP A 763 -23.28 5.79 -23.95
C ASP A 763 -23.63 4.32 -23.70
N LYS A 764 -22.66 3.51 -23.25
CA LYS A 764 -22.84 2.12 -22.89
C LYS A 764 -23.13 1.88 -21.41
N SER A 765 -23.24 2.93 -20.61
CA SER A 765 -23.58 2.82 -19.19
C SER A 765 -25.09 2.56 -19.01
N LEU A 766 -25.40 1.66 -18.07
CA LEU A 766 -26.81 1.36 -17.74
C LEU A 766 -27.35 2.46 -16.82
N VAL A 767 -28.59 2.88 -17.07
CA VAL A 767 -29.26 3.94 -16.28
C VAL A 767 -30.22 3.29 -15.29
N PHE A 768 -30.11 3.71 -14.03
CA PHE A 768 -30.98 3.26 -12.95
C PHE A 768 -31.54 4.44 -12.17
N ASN A 769 -32.64 4.20 -11.50
CA ASN A 769 -33.23 5.15 -10.56
C ASN A 769 -33.91 4.44 -9.40
N ILE A 770 -34.03 5.14 -8.27
CA ILE A 770 -34.75 4.70 -7.09
C ILE A 770 -35.46 5.88 -6.46
N GLY A 771 -36.71 5.69 -6.01
CA GLY A 771 -37.47 6.72 -5.35
C GLY A 771 -38.24 6.20 -4.15
N GLN A 772 -38.57 7.07 -3.23
CA GLN A 772 -39.41 6.75 -2.07
C GLN A 772 -40.86 6.56 -2.51
N ASN A 773 -41.51 5.53 -2.02
CA ASN A 773 -42.94 5.29 -2.23
C ASN A 773 -43.81 6.11 -1.26
N ASN A 774 -43.25 6.42 -0.08
CA ASN A 774 -43.94 7.16 0.97
C ASN A 774 -43.19 8.44 1.34
N SER A 775 -43.88 9.52 1.52
CA SER A 775 -43.28 10.78 1.99
C SER A 775 -42.93 10.71 3.47
N LEU A 776 -41.75 11.23 3.84
CA LEU A 776 -41.49 11.58 5.23
C LEU A 776 -42.33 12.75 5.66
N ARG A 777 -42.87 12.68 6.87
CA ARG A 777 -43.85 13.66 7.38
C ARG A 777 -43.41 14.25 8.71
N ASN A 778 -43.73 15.52 8.91
CA ASN A 778 -43.61 16.24 10.20
C ASN A 778 -42.16 16.16 10.77
N LEU A 779 -41.20 16.42 9.94
CA LEU A 779 -39.77 16.37 10.33
C LEU A 779 -39.45 17.55 11.27
N THR A 780 -38.64 17.26 12.28
CA THR A 780 -38.15 18.29 13.21
C THR A 780 -37.28 19.29 12.44
N ALA A 781 -37.57 20.57 12.59
CA ALA A 781 -36.80 21.63 11.94
C ALA A 781 -35.34 21.64 12.41
N ASN A 782 -34.45 22.04 11.52
CA ASN A 782 -33.00 22.12 11.76
C ASN A 782 -32.30 20.80 12.10
N GLN A 783 -32.96 19.65 11.89
CA GLN A 783 -32.38 18.35 12.04
C GLN A 783 -32.25 17.67 10.67
N ARG A 784 -31.10 17.02 10.43
CA ARG A 784 -30.80 16.30 9.18
C ARG A 784 -31.38 14.89 9.21
N PHE A 785 -32.20 14.55 8.22
CA PHE A 785 -32.81 13.24 8.05
C PHE A 785 -32.41 12.61 6.72
N ALA A 786 -32.17 11.29 6.71
CA ALA A 786 -31.94 10.52 5.50
C ALA A 786 -33.23 10.28 4.71
N LEU A 787 -33.13 10.38 3.41
CA LEU A 787 -34.17 10.00 2.45
C LEU A 787 -33.82 8.71 1.73
N ILE A 788 -32.68 8.70 1.05
CA ILE A 788 -32.20 7.58 0.25
C ILE A 788 -30.70 7.45 0.49
N SER A 789 -30.25 6.26 0.85
CA SER A 789 -28.83 5.92 0.85
C SER A 789 -28.54 4.98 -0.32
N LEU A 790 -27.40 5.20 -0.99
CA LEU A 790 -26.98 4.46 -2.17
C LEU A 790 -25.50 4.08 -2.01
N ARG A 791 -25.15 2.86 -2.44
CA ARG A 791 -23.76 2.41 -2.51
C ARG A 791 -23.55 1.42 -3.66
N VAL A 792 -22.32 1.25 -4.08
CA VAL A 792 -21.89 0.11 -4.89
C VAL A 792 -22.04 -1.14 -4.03
N ALA A 793 -22.65 -2.22 -4.53
CA ALA A 793 -22.69 -3.47 -3.78
C ALA A 793 -21.27 -3.91 -3.41
N PRO A 794 -21.00 -4.30 -2.16
CA PRO A 794 -19.65 -4.65 -1.72
C PRO A 794 -18.99 -5.76 -2.53
N SER A 795 -19.79 -6.73 -2.93
CA SER A 795 -19.39 -7.81 -3.84
C SER A 795 -20.53 -8.14 -4.79
N VAL A 796 -20.20 -8.75 -5.89
CA VAL A 796 -21.18 -9.23 -6.86
C VAL A 796 -21.25 -10.74 -6.74
N ASP A 797 -22.39 -11.25 -6.28
CA ASP A 797 -22.73 -12.66 -6.41
C ASP A 797 -23.50 -12.83 -7.71
N ASN A 798 -22.84 -13.36 -8.70
CA ASN A 798 -23.50 -13.69 -9.95
C ASN A 798 -24.03 -15.11 -9.95
N GLY A 799 -24.43 -15.67 -8.82
CA GLY A 799 -25.10 -16.97 -8.55
C GLY A 799 -25.31 -17.96 -9.68
N PHE A 800 -24.93 -17.60 -10.90
CA PHE A 800 -25.07 -18.32 -12.16
C PHE A 800 -23.75 -18.55 -12.85
N THR A 801 -22.68 -18.77 -12.11
CA THR A 801 -21.36 -19.00 -12.69
C THR A 801 -21.24 -20.34 -13.42
N GLY A 802 -22.34 -20.98 -13.67
CA GLY A 802 -22.40 -22.21 -14.43
C GLY A 802 -21.66 -23.38 -13.77
N LEU A 803 -20.99 -24.19 -14.60
CA LEU A 803 -20.31 -25.43 -14.17
C LEU A 803 -19.06 -25.18 -13.30
N LEU A 804 -18.58 -23.96 -13.18
CA LEU A 804 -17.34 -23.62 -12.44
C LEU A 804 -17.59 -23.17 -11.00
N GLY A 805 -18.84 -23.19 -10.53
CA GLY A 805 -19.22 -22.88 -9.15
C GLY A 805 -19.49 -21.40 -8.89
N ALA A 806 -20.20 -21.13 -7.80
CA ALA A 806 -20.57 -19.79 -7.37
C ALA A 806 -19.34 -19.03 -6.85
N ARG A 807 -19.12 -17.82 -7.36
CA ARG A 807 -18.08 -16.89 -6.92
C ARG A 807 -18.65 -15.53 -6.65
N GLU A 808 -18.33 -14.98 -5.50
CA GLU A 808 -18.47 -13.54 -5.29
C GLU A 808 -17.23 -12.81 -5.77
N LEU A 809 -17.44 -11.65 -6.40
CA LEU A 809 -16.40 -10.81 -6.98
C LEU A 809 -16.39 -9.48 -6.28
N VAL A 810 -15.19 -8.88 -6.16
CA VAL A 810 -15.09 -7.46 -5.84
C VAL A 810 -15.81 -6.67 -6.92
N ASN A 811 -16.72 -5.80 -6.51
CA ASN A 811 -17.44 -4.94 -7.43
C ASN A 811 -16.55 -3.76 -7.81
N ARG A 812 -16.08 -3.74 -9.04
CA ARG A 812 -15.24 -2.68 -9.62
C ARG A 812 -16.02 -1.78 -10.58
N MET A 813 -17.36 -1.83 -10.52
CA MET A 813 -18.18 -0.97 -11.34
C MET A 813 -18.01 0.49 -10.94
N GLN A 814 -18.14 1.37 -11.91
CA GLN A 814 -18.16 2.81 -11.71
C GLN A 814 -19.61 3.28 -11.67
N MET A 815 -19.97 3.98 -10.60
CA MET A 815 -21.29 4.58 -10.43
C MET A 815 -21.16 6.10 -10.48
N VAL A 816 -21.98 6.72 -11.31
CA VAL A 816 -22.04 8.17 -11.48
C VAL A 816 -23.45 8.65 -11.21
N LEU A 817 -23.61 9.47 -10.17
CA LEU A 817 -24.89 10.11 -9.86
C LEU A 817 -25.22 11.15 -10.94
N ARG A 818 -26.47 11.14 -11.43
CA ARG A 818 -26.90 12.01 -12.53
C ARG A 818 -27.91 13.06 -12.08
N GLN A 819 -28.91 12.66 -11.32
CA GLN A 819 -30.05 13.50 -11.02
C GLN A 819 -30.64 13.19 -9.66
N MET A 820 -31.16 14.21 -9.02
CA MET A 820 -31.99 14.14 -7.81
C MET A 820 -33.28 14.93 -8.01
N ASP A 821 -34.36 14.34 -7.57
CA ASP A 821 -35.67 15.01 -7.55
C ASP A 821 -36.26 14.96 -6.15
N ALA A 822 -36.92 15.99 -5.72
CA ALA A 822 -37.69 16.02 -4.48
C ALA A 822 -39.04 16.72 -4.67
N TYR A 823 -40.08 16.07 -4.22
CA TYR A 823 -41.41 16.70 -4.05
C TYR A 823 -41.57 17.10 -2.59
N VAL A 824 -41.88 18.34 -2.36
CA VAL A 824 -41.96 18.96 -1.03
C VAL A 824 -43.23 19.73 -0.81
N THR A 825 -43.66 19.84 0.46
CA THR A 825 -44.84 20.69 0.86
C THR A 825 -44.43 21.84 1.78
N ALA A 826 -43.15 22.02 2.02
CA ALA A 826 -42.50 23.07 2.79
C ALA A 826 -41.07 23.27 2.28
N PRO A 827 -40.39 24.38 2.62
CA PRO A 827 -39.02 24.59 2.22
C PRO A 827 -38.05 23.68 3.00
N PHE A 828 -37.19 23.00 2.25
CA PHE A 828 -36.14 22.15 2.77
C PHE A 828 -34.76 22.57 2.24
N ARG A 829 -33.73 22.37 3.04
CA ARG A 829 -32.37 22.20 2.55
C ARG A 829 -32.17 20.72 2.23
N ILE A 830 -31.81 20.43 1.01
CA ILE A 830 -31.52 19.08 0.53
C ILE A 830 -30.01 18.95 0.35
N GLU A 831 -29.44 17.89 0.87
CA GLU A 831 -27.98 17.69 0.93
C GLU A 831 -27.61 16.29 0.47
N LEU A 832 -26.52 16.20 -0.24
CA LEU A 832 -25.90 14.92 -0.60
C LEU A 832 -24.68 14.70 0.30
N ILE A 833 -24.77 13.73 1.19
CA ILE A 833 -23.76 13.45 2.21
C ILE A 833 -23.00 12.16 1.85
N LEU A 834 -21.69 12.29 1.70
CA LEU A 834 -20.79 11.15 1.49
C LEU A 834 -20.33 10.59 2.84
N ASN A 835 -20.43 9.27 3.00
CA ASN A 835 -20.00 8.55 4.18
C ASN A 835 -20.57 9.05 5.52
N GLY A 836 -21.76 9.66 5.47
CA GLY A 836 -22.57 9.91 6.67
C GLY A 836 -23.02 8.60 7.31
N THR A 837 -23.42 8.66 8.57
CA THR A 837 -23.91 7.50 9.33
C THR A 837 -25.40 7.68 9.64
N PRO A 838 -26.32 7.08 8.85
CA PRO A 838 -27.72 6.97 9.21
C PRO A 838 -27.90 6.09 10.45
N THR A 839 -28.88 6.40 11.29
CA THR A 839 -29.15 5.63 12.53
C THR A 839 -29.81 4.28 12.26
N GLU A 840 -30.48 4.11 11.09
CA GLU A 840 -31.19 2.89 10.72
C GLU A 840 -31.12 2.64 9.22
N GLY A 841 -31.31 1.39 8.82
CA GLY A 841 -31.48 0.99 7.43
C GLY A 841 -30.93 -0.39 7.09
N LEU A 842 -31.62 -1.10 6.21
CA LEU A 842 -31.21 -2.38 5.65
C LEU A 842 -30.94 -2.22 4.16
N TRP A 843 -29.77 -2.65 3.72
CA TRP A 843 -29.38 -2.61 2.32
C TRP A 843 -30.19 -3.59 1.49
N GLN A 844 -30.74 -3.09 0.39
CA GLN A 844 -31.50 -3.86 -0.59
C GLN A 844 -30.82 -3.77 -1.95
N SER A 845 -30.87 -4.86 -2.72
CA SER A 845 -30.43 -4.82 -4.11
C SER A 845 -31.42 -4.03 -4.96
N VAL A 846 -30.91 -3.21 -5.87
CA VAL A 846 -31.75 -2.49 -6.84
C VAL A 846 -32.48 -3.47 -7.76
N GLY A 847 -31.89 -4.64 -8.01
CA GLY A 847 -32.45 -5.67 -8.86
C GLY A 847 -32.09 -5.50 -10.35
N GLY A 848 -32.56 -6.41 -11.19
CA GLY A 848 -32.19 -6.44 -12.59
C GLY A 848 -30.70 -6.63 -12.78
N SER A 849 -30.11 -5.85 -13.68
CA SER A 849 -28.66 -5.84 -13.92
C SER A 849 -27.88 -4.83 -13.09
N SER A 850 -28.52 -4.16 -12.13
CA SER A 850 -27.81 -3.19 -11.27
C SER A 850 -26.87 -3.88 -10.29
N LEU A 851 -25.68 -3.34 -10.13
CA LEU A 851 -24.66 -3.76 -9.16
C LEU A 851 -24.61 -2.81 -7.94
N ALA A 852 -25.69 -2.03 -7.74
CA ALA A 852 -25.85 -1.12 -6.63
C ALA A 852 -26.79 -1.66 -5.56
N GLN A 853 -26.65 -1.12 -4.37
CA GLN A 853 -27.57 -1.32 -3.25
C GLN A 853 -28.10 0.01 -2.73
N TYR A 854 -29.31 -0.02 -2.21
CA TYR A 854 -29.99 1.16 -1.67
C TYR A 854 -30.67 0.90 -0.33
N VAL A 855 -30.94 1.98 0.38
CA VAL A 855 -31.84 2.02 1.55
C VAL A 855 -32.83 3.16 1.33
N LEU A 856 -34.13 2.87 1.40
CA LEU A 856 -35.17 3.89 1.50
C LEU A 856 -35.49 4.10 2.98
N HIS A 857 -35.28 5.32 3.46
CA HIS A 857 -35.56 5.66 4.85
C HIS A 857 -37.01 6.08 4.98
N ALA A 858 -37.82 5.20 5.55
CA ALA A 858 -39.27 5.43 5.72
C ALA A 858 -39.61 6.23 6.99
N ASN A 859 -38.68 6.23 7.96
CA ASN A 859 -38.80 6.91 9.24
C ASN A 859 -37.89 8.14 9.27
N ALA A 860 -38.08 9.00 10.27
CA ALA A 860 -37.20 10.14 10.50
C ALA A 860 -35.79 9.70 10.98
N THR A 861 -35.03 9.00 10.11
CA THR A 861 -33.71 8.50 10.38
C THR A 861 -32.70 9.64 10.34
N THR A 862 -32.03 9.91 11.45
CA THR A 862 -31.03 10.98 11.53
C THR A 862 -29.70 10.53 10.92
N VAL A 863 -28.93 11.50 10.41
CA VAL A 863 -27.60 11.26 9.84
C VAL A 863 -26.56 12.09 10.57
N SER A 864 -25.55 11.43 11.10
CA SER A 864 -24.42 12.07 11.75
C SER A 864 -23.16 12.00 10.88
N GLY A 865 -22.30 13.03 10.97
CA GLY A 865 -21.03 13.08 10.25
C GLY A 865 -21.18 13.08 8.72
N GLY A 866 -20.12 12.64 8.05
CA GLY A 866 -20.03 12.63 6.60
C GLY A 866 -19.65 13.99 6.00
N GLU A 867 -19.28 13.97 4.73
CA GLU A 867 -18.90 15.14 3.95
C GLU A 867 -20.09 15.60 3.11
N ASN A 868 -20.44 16.89 3.20
CA ASN A 868 -21.45 17.47 2.32
C ASN A 868 -20.82 17.75 0.96
N ILE A 869 -21.20 16.96 -0.06
CA ILE A 869 -20.64 17.07 -1.42
C ILE A 869 -21.52 17.91 -2.34
N PHE A 870 -22.79 18.12 -2.00
CA PHE A 870 -23.72 18.95 -2.75
C PHE A 870 -24.90 19.37 -1.89
N SER A 871 -25.40 20.58 -2.06
CA SER A 871 -26.63 21.06 -1.37
C SER A 871 -27.39 22.07 -2.18
N PHE A 872 -28.69 22.08 -2.00
CA PHE A 872 -29.60 23.07 -2.59
C PHE A 872 -30.83 23.28 -1.71
N PHE A 873 -31.58 24.34 -1.99
CA PHE A 873 -32.86 24.61 -1.33
C PHE A 873 -34.00 24.21 -2.25
N SER A 874 -35.00 23.55 -1.68
CA SER A 874 -36.24 23.26 -2.40
C SER A 874 -37.12 24.50 -2.55
N ASN A 875 -38.07 24.43 -3.48
CA ASN A 875 -39.19 25.36 -3.53
C ASN A 875 -40.02 25.27 -2.24
N GLU A 876 -40.88 26.25 -2.00
CA GLU A 876 -41.80 26.23 -0.86
C GLU A 876 -42.82 25.07 -0.95
N THR A 877 -43.27 24.75 -2.14
CA THR A 877 -44.12 23.59 -2.43
C THR A 877 -43.92 23.13 -3.88
N GLY A 878 -43.94 21.83 -4.12
CA GLY A 878 -43.86 21.27 -5.46
C GLY A 878 -42.59 20.43 -5.69
N THR A 879 -42.28 20.19 -6.94
CA THR A 879 -41.14 19.40 -7.34
C THR A 879 -39.93 20.30 -7.59
N THR A 880 -38.80 19.92 -7.00
CA THR A 880 -37.49 20.51 -7.29
C THR A 880 -36.62 19.41 -7.89
N GLN A 881 -36.00 19.68 -9.04
CA GLN A 881 -35.12 18.78 -9.75
C GLN A 881 -33.74 19.40 -9.87
N GLN A 882 -32.71 18.60 -9.63
CA GLN A 882 -31.32 19.00 -9.79
C GLN A 882 -30.57 17.97 -10.57
N GLU A 883 -29.90 18.41 -11.64
CA GLU A 883 -28.89 17.63 -12.33
C GLU A 883 -27.53 17.81 -11.64
N LEU A 884 -26.83 16.73 -11.44
CA LEU A 884 -25.50 16.78 -10.85
C LEU A 884 -24.45 17.05 -11.94
N THR A 885 -23.96 18.27 -11.97
CA THR A 885 -22.85 18.68 -12.84
C THR A 885 -21.50 18.25 -12.27
N ILE A 886 -21.43 17.99 -10.96
CA ILE A 886 -20.24 17.51 -10.28
C ILE A 886 -20.31 15.98 -10.23
N VAL A 887 -19.56 15.36 -11.10
CA VAL A 887 -19.42 13.91 -11.10
C VAL A 887 -18.41 13.52 -10.03
N ARG A 888 -18.86 12.85 -8.99
CA ARG A 888 -18.01 12.23 -8.01
C ARG A 888 -18.20 10.71 -8.09
N ASP A 889 -17.13 10.02 -8.42
CA ASP A 889 -17.13 8.57 -8.42
C ASP A 889 -17.18 8.04 -6.99
N LEU A 890 -17.99 7.04 -6.76
CA LEU A 890 -18.01 6.34 -5.47
C LEU A 890 -16.90 5.29 -5.44
N GLY A 891 -16.15 5.29 -4.36
CA GLY A 891 -15.09 4.31 -4.13
C GLY A 891 -15.65 2.93 -3.83
N THR A 892 -14.95 1.90 -4.31
CA THR A 892 -15.18 0.52 -3.90
C THR A 892 -14.42 0.21 -2.63
N SER A 893 -14.76 -0.89 -1.96
CA SER A 893 -14.02 -1.31 -0.77
C SER A 893 -12.59 -1.71 -1.10
N ILE A 894 -11.60 -1.15 -0.39
CA ILE A 894 -10.20 -1.55 -0.50
C ILE A 894 -9.99 -3.01 -0.09
N LEU A 895 -10.75 -3.48 0.90
CA LEU A 895 -10.61 -4.83 1.43
C LEU A 895 -11.31 -5.89 0.58
N GLY A 896 -12.05 -5.45 -0.44
CA GLY A 896 -12.87 -6.33 -1.29
C GLY A 896 -13.99 -6.95 -0.49
N GLY A 897 -15.23 -6.69 -0.86
CA GLY A 897 -16.41 -7.16 -0.15
C GLY A 897 -16.55 -6.53 1.25
N GLY A 898 -17.67 -5.96 1.53
CA GLY A 898 -17.96 -5.33 2.83
C GLY A 898 -18.88 -6.15 3.65
N HIS A 899 -18.71 -6.04 4.92
CA HIS A 899 -19.67 -6.50 5.88
C HIS A 899 -20.98 -5.90 5.67
N THR A 900 -22.01 -6.66 5.56
CA THR A 900 -23.19 -6.10 6.07
C THR A 900 -24.48 -6.71 5.75
N ALA A 901 -24.79 -7.74 6.42
CA ALA A 901 -26.17 -8.04 6.71
C ALA A 901 -26.63 -7.48 8.06
N ASN A 902 -25.78 -6.78 8.78
CA ASN A 902 -26.25 -6.18 10.01
C ASN A 902 -27.03 -4.92 9.74
N ALA A 903 -28.16 -4.75 10.43
CA ALA A 903 -29.00 -3.57 10.43
C ALA A 903 -28.24 -2.25 10.73
N ASN A 904 -26.97 -2.33 11.13
CA ASN A 904 -26.15 -1.19 11.42
C ASN A 904 -25.46 -0.69 10.15
N VAL A 905 -26.08 0.25 9.47
CA VAL A 905 -25.59 0.91 8.25
C VAL A 905 -24.18 1.52 8.43
N ALA A 906 -23.79 1.79 9.67
CA ALA A 906 -22.48 2.39 9.99
C ALA A 906 -21.28 1.47 9.74
N LEU A 907 -21.47 0.17 9.69
CA LEU A 907 -20.39 -0.80 9.60
C LEU A 907 -19.98 -1.18 8.17
N GLY A 908 -20.58 -0.63 7.16
CA GLY A 908 -20.35 -1.02 5.78
C GLY A 908 -19.81 0.06 4.86
N LYS A 909 -19.20 1.11 5.40
CA LYS A 909 -18.66 2.22 4.61
C LYS A 909 -17.16 2.10 4.41
N TYR A 910 -16.65 2.77 3.40
CA TYR A 910 -15.25 2.80 3.04
C TYR A 910 -14.34 3.10 4.25
N PRO A 911 -13.23 2.36 4.47
CA PRO A 911 -12.66 1.31 3.62
C PRO A 911 -13.16 -0.12 3.92
N ASP A 912 -13.96 -0.35 4.97
CA ASP A 912 -14.52 -1.66 5.31
C ASP A 912 -15.66 -2.08 4.35
N GLY A 913 -16.21 -1.13 3.66
CA GLY A 913 -17.20 -1.25 2.62
C GLY A 913 -17.04 -0.14 1.61
N PRO A 914 -17.90 -0.07 0.60
CA PRO A 914 -17.88 0.99 -0.39
C PRO A 914 -18.25 2.36 0.22
N ASP A 915 -17.99 3.43 -0.52
CA ASP A 915 -18.57 4.72 -0.21
C ASP A 915 -20.10 4.65 -0.16
N ILE A 916 -20.68 5.33 0.82
CA ILE A 916 -22.12 5.50 0.96
C ILE A 916 -22.47 6.95 0.66
N VAL A 917 -23.37 7.15 -0.28
CA VAL A 917 -23.93 8.47 -0.53
C VAL A 917 -25.37 8.49 -0.01
N THR A 918 -25.69 9.48 0.81
CA THR A 918 -27.02 9.64 1.37
C THR A 918 -27.63 10.99 0.97
N LEU A 919 -28.76 10.92 0.29
CA LEU A 919 -29.61 12.09 0.07
C LEU A 919 -30.33 12.40 1.38
N CYS A 920 -30.10 13.58 1.90
CA CYS A 920 -30.64 14.06 3.17
C CYS A 920 -31.50 15.27 2.99
N CYS A 921 -32.37 15.52 3.95
CA CYS A 921 -33.16 16.75 4.03
C CYS A 921 -33.13 17.36 5.44
N THR A 922 -33.26 18.69 5.49
CA THR A 922 -33.44 19.47 6.72
C THR A 922 -34.60 20.41 6.52
N ALA A 923 -35.65 20.28 7.32
CA ALA A 923 -36.77 21.21 7.29
C ALA A 923 -36.36 22.58 7.84
N LEU A 924 -36.68 23.66 7.11
CA LEU A 924 -36.22 25.01 7.47
C LEU A 924 -37.14 25.72 8.42
N LEU A 925 -38.44 25.33 8.47
CA LEU A 925 -39.45 25.97 9.28
C LEU A 925 -40.00 25.04 10.35
N ALA A 926 -40.03 25.51 11.59
CA ALA A 926 -40.63 24.79 12.69
C ALA A 926 -42.17 24.97 12.69
N GLY A 927 -42.89 23.93 13.16
CA GLY A 927 -44.35 24.01 13.40
C GLY A 927 -45.26 23.98 12.16
N ARG A 928 -44.71 23.78 10.96
CA ARG A 928 -45.52 23.53 9.75
C ARG A 928 -45.48 22.03 9.38
N PRO A 929 -46.59 21.47 8.84
CA PRO A 929 -46.57 20.15 8.24
C PRO A 929 -45.56 20.14 7.10
N SER A 930 -44.53 19.35 7.22
CA SER A 930 -43.46 19.26 6.24
C SER A 930 -43.39 17.84 5.70
N ASN A 931 -43.71 17.64 4.43
CA ASN A 931 -43.60 16.35 3.76
C ASN A 931 -42.57 16.45 2.65
N ILE A 932 -41.82 15.41 2.51
CA ILE A 932 -40.81 15.28 1.44
C ILE A 932 -40.81 13.86 0.89
N ASN A 933 -40.68 13.76 -0.42
CA ASN A 933 -40.48 12.51 -1.15
C ASN A 933 -39.37 12.74 -2.17
N ALA A 934 -38.46 11.83 -2.30
CA ALA A 934 -37.24 12.02 -3.14
C ALA A 934 -36.98 10.84 -4.06
N ARG A 935 -36.24 11.11 -5.14
CA ARG A 935 -35.72 10.14 -6.10
C ARG A 935 -34.28 10.48 -6.45
N MET A 936 -33.50 9.43 -6.71
CA MET A 936 -32.12 9.53 -7.23
C MET A 936 -31.98 8.71 -8.49
N SER A 937 -31.21 9.22 -9.47
CA SER A 937 -30.89 8.54 -10.72
C SER A 937 -29.37 8.51 -10.89
N TRP A 938 -28.86 7.41 -11.43
CA TRP A 938 -27.43 7.21 -11.67
C TRP A 938 -27.18 6.36 -12.90
N THR A 939 -25.94 6.39 -13.36
CA THR A 939 -25.45 5.48 -14.40
C THR A 939 -24.43 4.51 -13.81
N GLU A 940 -24.42 3.29 -14.30
CA GLU A 940 -23.48 2.23 -13.94
C GLU A 940 -22.66 1.82 -15.15
N ALA A 941 -21.37 1.97 -15.04
CA ALA A 941 -20.41 1.41 -15.97
C ALA A 941 -19.92 0.06 -15.43
N GLN A 942 -20.53 -1.00 -15.93
CA GLN A 942 -20.28 -2.38 -15.46
C GLN A 942 -19.19 -3.01 -16.30
N ALA A 943 -18.10 -2.65 -16.57
CA ALA A 943 -17.01 -3.23 -17.40
C ALA A 943 -17.46 -3.74 -18.80
#